data_2bda8be78fe5734911c78167b693fa7c
#
_entry.id   2bda8be78fe5734911c78167b693fa7c
#
_cell.length_a   1.000
_cell.length_b   1.000
_cell.length_c   1.000
_cell.angle_alpha   90.00
_cell.angle_beta   90.00
_cell.angle_gamma   90.00
#
_symmetry.space_group_name_H-M   'P 1'
#
loop_
_entity.id
_entity.type
_entity.pdbx_description
1 polymer ?
#
loop_
_entity_poly.entity_id
_entity_poly.type
_entity_poly.pdbx_seq_one_letter_code
_entity_poly.pdbx_strand_id
1 'polypeptide(L)'
;MKVVTAFPHSVTEHPDMGIVLSDGTRLSARVWMPEGDGPFPALLEFLPYRKRDGTVARDALTHPWFAGHGYACFRVDMRGNGDSEGLMEDEYSPQELADACEVIDWIAGQGWSNGAVGMMGISWGGFNSLQVAALQPKPLKAIITLCSTVDRYADDIHFKGGCLLNENLGWGATMWAYSSRSPDPALRQGWHEMWKERLEAEPFLPAHWLDHQRRDAYWKHGSVCEDFSKIKAAVLAVGGWGDSYKNAVPQLVENIDGPVKGIVGPWVHKYPHFAVPHPQIGFLQEALRWWDRWLKGVETGVENDPAYRVYLMDGVRPASWYNERPGRWIAEPSWPSPQVENRAMALGPSTLGQGAPMAITLASPQDCGMDGGEFCAIWLGPEMPGDQRRDDAFSACFDSTALDQTDIVGAPCLTLKLRSDKPQAQVAVRLNHIHPDGASTRITWGVLNLTHRDSHEFPQRLTPGEEVEVRIALDHIAYRLPAGHRLRVAVSSNYWPMIWPAPDQATLTLTGGHLDLPVRTKSASADEVTFEPSEGAAPLRLREIRPDSHVRRTEIDQRTGIVSLIIEDDFGEAENLDHGGIAGSVARERWDIHPDDPLSARGQAHWTEAIERDGTRLRTEAICGMTSDATHFHLTARMEAYENETLVFERDFERSIPRDHM
;
A
#
# COMPACT_ATOMS: atom_id res chain seq x y z
N MET A 1 -3.79 14.56 -17.69
CA MET A 1 -5.22 14.59 -17.24
C MET A 1 -5.92 15.85 -17.78
N LYS A 2 -7.10 15.72 -18.38
CA LYS A 2 -7.93 16.83 -18.86
C LYS A 2 -8.79 17.38 -17.71
N VAL A 3 -8.74 18.67 -17.45
CA VAL A 3 -9.61 19.34 -16.47
C VAL A 3 -10.98 19.58 -17.07
N VAL A 4 -12.04 19.11 -16.40
CA VAL A 4 -13.45 19.32 -16.77
C VAL A 4 -14.09 20.27 -15.77
N THR A 5 -14.76 21.29 -16.27
CA THR A 5 -15.40 22.34 -15.47
C THR A 5 -16.90 22.51 -15.78
N ALA A 6 -17.39 21.83 -16.81
CA ALA A 6 -18.83 21.86 -17.20
C ALA A 6 -19.40 20.45 -17.04
N PHE A 7 -20.41 20.32 -16.20
CA PHE A 7 -21.04 19.05 -15.84
C PHE A 7 -22.56 19.11 -16.09
N PRO A 8 -23.24 17.95 -16.18
CA PRO A 8 -24.69 17.88 -16.26
C PRO A 8 -25.42 18.55 -15.07
N HIS A 9 -24.83 18.50 -13.89
CA HIS A 9 -25.36 19.13 -12.67
C HIS A 9 -24.38 20.18 -12.15
N SER A 10 -24.92 21.31 -11.68
CA SER A 10 -24.17 22.20 -10.77
C SER A 10 -23.92 21.50 -9.45
N VAL A 11 -22.87 21.89 -8.77
CA VAL A 11 -22.43 21.23 -7.53
C VAL A 11 -22.31 22.26 -6.40
N THR A 12 -22.96 21.98 -5.27
CA THR A 12 -22.79 22.74 -4.03
C THR A 12 -21.90 21.96 -3.08
N GLU A 13 -20.84 22.60 -2.56
CA GLU A 13 -19.93 22.01 -1.57
C GLU A 13 -20.34 22.41 -0.15
N HIS A 14 -20.38 21.41 0.75
CA HIS A 14 -20.55 21.59 2.20
C HIS A 14 -19.25 21.12 2.89
N PRO A 15 -18.45 22.04 3.45
CA PRO A 15 -17.13 21.69 4.01
C PRO A 15 -17.22 20.93 5.33
N ASP A 16 -18.35 20.98 6.03
CA ASP A 16 -18.55 20.39 7.36
C ASP A 16 -20.02 20.02 7.61
N MET A 17 -20.45 18.91 7.03
CA MET A 17 -21.75 18.32 7.35
C MET A 17 -21.61 17.35 8.51
N GLY A 18 -22.40 17.53 9.58
CA GLY A 18 -22.41 16.64 10.74
C GLY A 18 -23.24 15.40 10.50
N ILE A 19 -22.69 14.24 10.80
CA ILE A 19 -23.40 12.95 10.85
C ILE A 19 -23.33 12.48 12.31
N VAL A 20 -24.46 12.40 12.98
CA VAL A 20 -24.54 11.96 14.39
C VAL A 20 -24.84 10.47 14.40
N LEU A 21 -23.94 9.71 15.01
CA LEU A 21 -24.06 8.26 15.17
C LEU A 21 -25.00 7.91 16.34
N SER A 22 -25.36 6.65 16.46
CA SER A 22 -26.29 6.15 17.47
C SER A 22 -25.80 6.35 18.91
N ASP A 23 -24.49 6.40 19.13
CA ASP A 23 -23.86 6.69 20.43
C ASP A 23 -23.74 8.18 20.76
N GLY A 24 -24.19 9.06 19.84
CA GLY A 24 -24.11 10.50 19.96
C GLY A 24 -22.85 11.14 19.39
N THR A 25 -21.86 10.36 18.96
CA THR A 25 -20.63 10.88 18.34
C THR A 25 -20.94 11.57 17.01
N ARG A 26 -20.45 12.80 16.85
CA ARG A 26 -20.61 13.56 15.60
C ARG A 26 -19.39 13.36 14.71
N LEU A 27 -19.61 12.70 13.57
CA LEU A 27 -18.64 12.67 12.49
C LEU A 27 -18.79 13.90 11.57
N SER A 28 -17.69 14.26 10.92
CA SER A 28 -17.59 15.41 10.03
C SER A 28 -17.35 14.95 8.60
N ALA A 29 -18.25 15.36 7.70
CA ALA A 29 -18.17 15.08 6.27
C ALA A 29 -17.94 16.34 5.46
N ARG A 30 -17.05 16.28 4.46
CA ARG A 30 -17.04 17.21 3.32
C ARG A 30 -17.91 16.61 2.23
N VAL A 31 -18.89 17.36 1.74
CA VAL A 31 -19.91 16.83 0.84
C VAL A 31 -20.02 17.69 -0.40
N TRP A 32 -20.05 17.05 -1.54
CA TRP A 32 -20.38 17.68 -2.83
C TRP A 32 -21.73 17.17 -3.29
N MET A 33 -22.71 18.06 -3.27
CA MET A 33 -24.11 17.75 -3.56
C MET A 33 -24.47 18.23 -4.97
N PRO A 34 -24.97 17.34 -5.85
CA PRO A 34 -25.54 17.77 -7.14
C PRO A 34 -26.82 18.58 -6.92
N GLU A 35 -27.01 19.65 -7.71
CA GLU A 35 -28.23 20.44 -7.70
C GLU A 35 -29.26 19.81 -8.62
N GLY A 36 -30.53 19.82 -8.21
CA GLY A 36 -31.67 19.31 -8.98
C GLY A 36 -32.69 18.56 -8.12
N ASP A 37 -33.69 18.00 -8.76
CA ASP A 37 -34.86 17.39 -8.07
C ASP A 37 -34.52 16.01 -7.42
N GLY A 38 -33.40 15.38 -7.74
CA GLY A 38 -33.04 14.06 -7.21
C GLY A 38 -34.11 12.99 -7.51
N PRO A 39 -34.19 11.87 -6.76
CA PRO A 39 -33.21 11.48 -5.73
C PRO A 39 -31.89 11.02 -6.35
N PHE A 40 -30.79 11.25 -5.63
CA PHE A 40 -29.42 10.91 -6.08
C PHE A 40 -28.87 9.69 -5.33
N PRO A 41 -28.11 8.80 -6.00
CA PRO A 41 -27.26 7.84 -5.30
C PRO A 41 -26.09 8.57 -4.64
N ALA A 42 -25.48 7.92 -3.63
CA ALA A 42 -24.35 8.50 -2.93
C ALA A 42 -23.07 7.67 -3.11
N LEU A 43 -21.92 8.38 -3.06
CA LEU A 43 -20.60 7.79 -2.99
C LEU A 43 -19.94 8.18 -1.66
N LEU A 44 -19.45 7.19 -0.93
CA LEU A 44 -18.78 7.36 0.35
C LEU A 44 -17.30 7.03 0.24
N GLU A 45 -16.45 7.94 0.70
CA GLU A 45 -15.06 7.67 1.04
C GLU A 45 -14.86 7.91 2.54
N PHE A 46 -14.50 6.85 3.29
CA PHE A 46 -14.42 6.82 4.75
C PHE A 46 -13.01 6.41 5.15
N LEU A 47 -12.22 7.37 5.69
CA LEU A 47 -10.81 7.15 6.00
C LEU A 47 -10.24 8.25 6.93
N PRO A 48 -9.04 8.02 7.56
CA PRO A 48 -8.50 8.93 8.58
C PRO A 48 -7.71 10.11 8.02
N TYR A 49 -7.49 10.21 6.72
CA TYR A 49 -6.50 11.12 6.11
C TYR A 49 -6.94 12.58 5.99
N ARG A 50 -7.86 13.03 6.83
CA ARG A 50 -8.27 14.44 7.01
C ARG A 50 -8.77 15.15 5.73
N LYS A 51 -10.05 15.46 5.70
CA LYS A 51 -10.76 16.07 4.55
C LYS A 51 -10.35 17.52 4.23
N ARG A 52 -9.69 18.23 5.17
CA ARG A 52 -9.36 19.65 5.04
C ARG A 52 -7.92 19.94 4.62
N ASP A 53 -6.98 19.10 5.00
CA ASP A 53 -5.54 19.35 4.83
C ASP A 53 -4.72 18.11 4.40
N GLY A 54 -5.24 16.90 4.55
CA GLY A 54 -4.53 15.68 4.16
C GLY A 54 -4.71 15.32 2.68
N THR A 55 -5.87 14.73 2.33
CA THR A 55 -6.16 14.28 0.96
C THR A 55 -6.87 15.30 0.08
N VAL A 56 -6.97 16.52 0.53
CA VAL A 56 -7.81 17.58 -0.06
C VAL A 56 -7.53 17.85 -1.54
N ALA A 57 -6.26 17.76 -1.98
CA ALA A 57 -5.89 17.97 -3.38
C ALA A 57 -6.42 16.85 -4.30
N ARG A 58 -6.34 15.61 -3.83
CA ARG A 58 -6.87 14.42 -4.50
C ARG A 58 -8.41 14.47 -4.56
N ASP A 59 -9.03 14.82 -3.45
CA ASP A 59 -10.48 14.86 -3.31
C ASP A 59 -11.09 15.91 -4.26
N ALA A 60 -10.41 17.04 -4.45
CA ALA A 60 -10.83 18.10 -5.38
C ALA A 60 -10.85 17.65 -6.85
N LEU A 61 -9.97 16.75 -7.26
CA LEU A 61 -9.94 16.21 -8.62
C LEU A 61 -11.06 15.20 -8.88
N THR A 62 -11.56 14.54 -7.83
CA THR A 62 -12.38 13.33 -7.90
C THR A 62 -13.85 13.59 -7.57
N HIS A 63 -14.15 14.06 -6.36
CA HIS A 63 -15.54 14.14 -5.86
C HIS A 63 -16.41 15.16 -6.60
N PRO A 64 -15.95 16.39 -6.93
CA PRO A 64 -16.76 17.33 -7.72
C PRO A 64 -17.09 16.78 -9.11
N TRP A 65 -16.20 15.97 -9.70
CA TRP A 65 -16.44 15.35 -10.99
C TRP A 65 -17.63 14.38 -10.92
N PHE A 66 -17.66 13.47 -9.91
CA PHE A 66 -18.80 12.58 -9.72
C PHE A 66 -20.08 13.31 -9.33
N ALA A 67 -19.97 14.34 -8.49
CA ALA A 67 -21.13 15.15 -8.12
C ALA A 67 -21.74 15.85 -9.34
N GLY A 68 -20.91 16.36 -10.24
CA GLY A 68 -21.34 16.90 -11.52
C GLY A 68 -22.06 15.90 -12.43
N HIS A 69 -21.88 14.60 -12.20
CA HIS A 69 -22.58 13.52 -12.89
C HIS A 69 -23.77 12.92 -12.10
N GLY A 70 -24.23 13.63 -11.05
CA GLY A 70 -25.43 13.31 -10.31
C GLY A 70 -25.23 12.26 -9.20
N TYR A 71 -24.14 12.35 -8.45
CA TYR A 71 -23.85 11.58 -7.25
C TYR A 71 -23.61 12.50 -6.06
N ALA A 72 -24.27 12.25 -4.93
CA ALA A 72 -23.93 12.92 -3.68
C ALA A 72 -22.63 12.30 -3.12
N CYS A 73 -21.53 13.06 -3.11
CA CYS A 73 -20.22 12.54 -2.74
C CYS A 73 -19.85 12.96 -1.32
N PHE A 74 -19.53 11.98 -0.47
CA PHE A 74 -19.20 12.15 0.94
C PHE A 74 -17.75 11.74 1.20
N ARG A 75 -16.95 12.68 1.71
CA ARG A 75 -15.63 12.43 2.27
C ARG A 75 -15.71 12.62 3.77
N VAL A 76 -15.75 11.51 4.51
CA VAL A 76 -15.98 11.52 5.96
C VAL A 76 -14.66 11.32 6.68
N ASP A 77 -14.35 12.21 7.63
CA ASP A 77 -13.29 11.95 8.61
C ASP A 77 -13.79 10.90 9.60
N MET A 78 -13.00 9.85 9.81
CA MET A 78 -13.30 8.80 10.77
C MET A 78 -13.30 9.34 12.21
N ARG A 79 -13.93 8.60 13.12
CA ARG A 79 -13.90 8.85 14.56
C ARG A 79 -12.47 9.12 15.04
N GLY A 80 -12.25 10.20 15.81
CA GLY A 80 -10.95 10.59 16.33
C GLY A 80 -10.00 11.26 15.33
N ASN A 81 -10.40 11.40 14.06
CA ASN A 81 -9.56 12.02 13.02
C ASN A 81 -10.17 13.31 12.47
N GLY A 82 -9.30 14.21 12.01
CA GLY A 82 -9.72 15.47 11.39
C GLY A 82 -10.69 16.25 12.27
N ASP A 83 -11.87 16.57 11.74
CA ASP A 83 -12.91 17.35 12.43
C ASP A 83 -14.00 16.49 13.08
N SER A 84 -13.89 15.16 13.07
CA SER A 84 -14.82 14.24 13.72
C SER A 84 -14.54 14.12 15.21
N GLU A 85 -15.56 13.88 16.02
CA GLU A 85 -15.43 13.64 17.46
C GLU A 85 -14.90 12.23 17.77
N GLY A 86 -14.59 11.98 19.05
CA GLY A 86 -14.13 10.70 19.58
C GLY A 86 -12.62 10.48 19.39
N LEU A 87 -12.22 9.23 19.61
CA LEU A 87 -10.82 8.79 19.61
C LEU A 87 -10.63 7.64 18.62
N MET A 88 -9.48 7.61 17.98
CA MET A 88 -9.02 6.48 17.18
C MET A 88 -8.27 5.52 18.09
N GLU A 89 -8.73 4.28 18.19
CA GLU A 89 -8.12 3.29 19.08
C GLU A 89 -7.14 2.36 18.35
N ASP A 90 -7.44 2.05 17.08
CA ASP A 90 -6.64 1.12 16.28
C ASP A 90 -7.00 1.27 14.79
N GLU A 91 -6.26 0.55 13.94
CA GLU A 91 -6.49 0.38 12.52
C GLU A 91 -7.57 -0.69 12.27
N TYR A 92 -8.56 -0.37 11.41
CA TYR A 92 -9.64 -1.29 10.99
C TYR A 92 -10.41 -1.92 12.16
N SER A 93 -10.60 -1.16 13.23
CA SER A 93 -11.29 -1.63 14.44
C SER A 93 -12.75 -2.01 14.16
N PRO A 94 -13.37 -2.88 14.98
CA PRO A 94 -14.80 -3.16 14.86
C PRO A 94 -15.68 -1.91 14.96
N GLN A 95 -15.26 -0.91 15.77
CA GLN A 95 -15.97 0.36 15.90
C GLN A 95 -15.92 1.17 14.62
N GLU A 96 -14.76 1.25 13.97
CA GLU A 96 -14.58 1.92 12.68
C GLU A 96 -15.54 1.36 11.63
N LEU A 97 -15.63 0.04 11.54
CA LEU A 97 -16.50 -0.62 10.57
C LEU A 97 -17.98 -0.44 10.90
N ALA A 98 -18.34 -0.43 12.20
CA ALA A 98 -19.70 -0.14 12.64
C ALA A 98 -20.09 1.31 12.32
N ASP A 99 -19.21 2.27 12.57
CA ASP A 99 -19.41 3.69 12.24
C ASP A 99 -19.66 3.87 10.73
N ALA A 100 -18.87 3.20 9.88
CA ALA A 100 -19.06 3.25 8.44
C ALA A 100 -20.43 2.69 8.00
N CYS A 101 -20.90 1.61 8.62
CA CYS A 101 -22.24 1.05 8.36
C CYS A 101 -23.34 2.04 8.77
N GLU A 102 -23.22 2.69 9.93
CA GLU A 102 -24.17 3.71 10.38
C GLU A 102 -24.20 4.93 9.44
N VAL A 103 -23.02 5.37 8.95
CA VAL A 103 -22.93 6.45 7.96
C VAL A 103 -23.65 6.07 6.67
N ILE A 104 -23.47 4.83 6.19
CA ILE A 104 -24.18 4.32 4.99
C ILE A 104 -25.70 4.34 5.20
N ASP A 105 -26.19 3.88 6.34
CA ASP A 105 -27.62 3.88 6.66
C ASP A 105 -28.16 5.32 6.80
N TRP A 106 -27.38 6.21 7.44
CA TRP A 106 -27.74 7.63 7.56
C TRP A 106 -27.87 8.29 6.17
N ILE A 107 -26.90 8.07 5.27
CA ILE A 107 -26.93 8.59 3.88
C ILE A 107 -28.15 8.06 3.13
N ALA A 108 -28.41 6.76 3.21
CA ALA A 108 -29.52 6.14 2.51
C ALA A 108 -30.90 6.62 3.01
N GLY A 109 -31.00 7.05 4.27
CA GLY A 109 -32.21 7.57 4.90
C GLY A 109 -32.52 9.03 4.58
N GLN A 110 -31.65 9.75 3.88
CA GLN A 110 -31.88 11.17 3.58
C GLN A 110 -32.93 11.37 2.49
N GLY A 111 -33.73 12.46 2.58
CA GLY A 111 -34.80 12.75 1.64
C GLY A 111 -34.36 12.99 0.19
N TRP A 112 -33.11 13.35 -0.02
CA TRP A 112 -32.50 13.52 -1.37
C TRP A 112 -31.92 12.22 -1.92
N SER A 113 -31.76 11.16 -1.08
CA SER A 113 -31.12 9.90 -1.45
C SER A 113 -32.07 8.96 -2.18
N ASN A 114 -31.57 8.24 -3.18
CA ASN A 114 -32.33 7.15 -3.81
C ASN A 114 -32.21 5.82 -3.02
N GLY A 115 -31.51 5.82 -1.87
CA GLY A 115 -31.28 4.66 -1.01
C GLY A 115 -30.14 3.73 -1.45
N ALA A 116 -29.43 4.04 -2.55
CA ALA A 116 -28.28 3.28 -3.01
C ALA A 116 -26.97 4.03 -2.70
N VAL A 117 -26.03 3.32 -2.07
CA VAL A 117 -24.72 3.85 -1.70
C VAL A 117 -23.64 3.00 -2.39
N GLY A 118 -22.65 3.69 -2.96
CA GLY A 118 -21.37 3.12 -3.36
C GLY A 118 -20.29 3.53 -2.38
N MET A 119 -19.29 2.68 -2.14
CA MET A 119 -18.14 3.02 -1.30
C MET A 119 -16.87 2.89 -2.10
N MET A 120 -15.95 3.83 -1.96
CA MET A 120 -14.67 3.80 -2.66
C MET A 120 -13.55 4.35 -1.82
N GLY A 121 -12.34 4.04 -2.21
CA GLY A 121 -11.14 4.65 -1.67
C GLY A 121 -9.87 3.96 -2.09
N ILE A 122 -8.77 4.63 -1.86
CA ILE A 122 -7.42 4.07 -2.01
C ILE A 122 -6.84 3.79 -0.62
N SER A 123 -5.99 2.75 -0.52
CA SER A 123 -5.35 2.42 0.76
C SER A 123 -6.41 2.14 1.83
N TRP A 124 -6.34 2.75 2.99
CA TRP A 124 -7.33 2.62 4.08
C TRP A 124 -8.79 2.67 3.59
N GLY A 125 -9.12 3.60 2.69
CA GLY A 125 -10.48 3.68 2.12
C GLY A 125 -10.83 2.49 1.21
N GLY A 126 -9.84 1.89 0.56
CA GLY A 126 -9.99 0.65 -0.21
C GLY A 126 -10.19 -0.57 0.70
N PHE A 127 -9.42 -0.67 1.78
CA PHE A 127 -9.58 -1.68 2.83
C PHE A 127 -10.96 -1.60 3.46
N ASN A 128 -11.37 -0.40 3.90
CA ASN A 128 -12.70 -0.17 4.46
C ASN A 128 -13.82 -0.57 3.51
N SER A 129 -13.67 -0.26 2.22
CA SER A 129 -14.68 -0.63 1.21
C SER A 129 -14.88 -2.15 1.17
N LEU A 130 -13.80 -2.95 1.22
CA LEU A 130 -13.87 -4.42 1.25
C LEU A 130 -14.45 -4.94 2.57
N GLN A 131 -13.96 -4.43 3.69
CA GLN A 131 -14.36 -4.88 5.03
C GLN A 131 -15.84 -4.57 5.30
N VAL A 132 -16.29 -3.38 4.95
CA VAL A 132 -17.70 -2.96 5.07
C VAL A 132 -18.59 -3.76 4.10
N ALA A 133 -18.13 -4.04 2.88
CA ALA A 133 -18.87 -4.88 1.94
C ALA A 133 -19.08 -6.31 2.48
N ALA A 134 -18.10 -6.86 3.24
CA ALA A 134 -18.23 -8.15 3.91
C ALA A 134 -19.24 -8.13 5.08
N LEU A 135 -19.54 -6.96 5.66
CA LEU A 135 -20.61 -6.79 6.66
C LEU A 135 -22.01 -6.65 6.04
N GLN A 136 -22.09 -6.43 4.73
CA GLN A 136 -23.32 -6.39 3.93
C GLN A 136 -24.36 -5.34 4.38
N PRO A 137 -24.02 -4.07 4.65
CA PRO A 137 -25.04 -3.07 4.94
C PRO A 137 -25.97 -2.94 3.73
N LYS A 138 -27.28 -3.00 4.00
CA LYS A 138 -28.30 -3.12 2.95
C LYS A 138 -28.26 -2.06 1.83
N PRO A 139 -27.93 -0.78 2.13
CA PRO A 139 -27.83 0.24 1.09
C PRO A 139 -26.60 0.13 0.19
N LEU A 140 -25.52 -0.56 0.63
CA LEU A 140 -24.28 -0.68 -0.13
C LEU A 140 -24.46 -1.66 -1.30
N LYS A 141 -24.39 -1.14 -2.54
CA LYS A 141 -24.64 -1.90 -3.77
C LYS A 141 -23.36 -2.26 -4.52
N ALA A 142 -22.38 -1.39 -4.49
CA ALA A 142 -21.12 -1.59 -5.18
C ALA A 142 -19.97 -0.90 -4.45
N ILE A 143 -18.74 -1.39 -4.67
CA ILE A 143 -17.52 -0.79 -4.18
C ILE A 143 -16.50 -0.62 -5.30
N ILE A 144 -15.60 0.35 -5.13
CA ILE A 144 -14.35 0.46 -5.86
C ILE A 144 -13.23 0.47 -4.84
N THR A 145 -12.44 -0.58 -4.82
CA THR A 145 -11.29 -0.73 -3.91
C THR A 145 -10.00 -0.52 -4.68
N LEU A 146 -9.17 0.43 -4.23
CA LEU A 146 -7.90 0.72 -4.87
C LEU A 146 -6.75 0.48 -3.89
N CYS A 147 -5.69 -0.16 -4.38
CA CYS A 147 -4.43 -0.28 -3.64
C CYS A 147 -4.67 -0.70 -2.19
N SER A 148 -5.31 -1.83 -1.99
CA SER A 148 -5.69 -2.38 -0.69
C SER A 148 -5.48 -3.89 -0.65
N THR A 149 -5.38 -4.49 0.53
CA THR A 149 -5.19 -5.92 0.67
C THR A 149 -6.47 -6.69 1.00
N VAL A 150 -6.41 -7.99 0.81
CA VAL A 150 -7.41 -8.96 1.26
C VAL A 150 -6.98 -9.69 2.53
N ASP A 151 -5.69 -9.62 2.90
CA ASP A 151 -5.08 -10.27 4.08
C ASP A 151 -4.17 -9.29 4.81
N ARG A 152 -4.57 -8.84 5.99
CA ARG A 152 -3.86 -7.87 6.82
C ARG A 152 -2.50 -8.35 7.35
N TYR A 153 -2.24 -9.65 7.32
CA TYR A 153 -0.97 -10.22 7.78
C TYR A 153 -0.01 -10.54 6.64
N ALA A 154 -0.48 -11.26 5.63
CA ALA A 154 0.40 -11.86 4.65
C ALA A 154 0.82 -10.90 3.54
N ASP A 155 0.06 -9.84 3.30
CA ASP A 155 0.24 -8.95 2.15
C ASP A 155 -0.15 -7.49 2.48
N ASP A 156 0.26 -7.03 3.64
CA ASP A 156 0.07 -5.66 4.12
C ASP A 156 1.43 -5.09 4.58
N ILE A 157 1.42 -3.90 5.16
CA ILE A 157 2.59 -3.14 5.62
C ILE A 157 3.27 -3.74 6.87
N HIS A 158 2.63 -4.67 7.58
CA HIS A 158 3.13 -5.20 8.85
C HIS A 158 4.07 -6.38 8.66
N PHE A 159 3.62 -7.37 7.88
CA PHE A 159 4.33 -8.62 7.67
C PHE A 159 4.20 -9.08 6.22
N LYS A 160 5.27 -9.70 5.70
CA LYS A 160 5.26 -10.40 4.41
C LYS A 160 6.02 -11.69 4.54
N GLY A 161 5.40 -12.81 4.14
CA GLY A 161 6.00 -14.13 4.31
C GLY A 161 6.43 -14.44 5.76
N GLY A 162 5.75 -13.87 6.76
CA GLY A 162 6.11 -13.98 8.18
C GLY A 162 7.34 -13.19 8.60
N CYS A 163 7.91 -12.34 7.74
CA CYS A 163 8.95 -11.37 8.09
C CYS A 163 8.31 -10.05 8.52
N LEU A 164 8.84 -9.42 9.56
CA LEU A 164 8.44 -8.07 9.97
C LEU A 164 8.94 -7.05 8.95
N LEU A 165 8.04 -6.24 8.39
CA LEU A 165 8.38 -5.16 7.47
C LEU A 165 8.81 -3.89 8.24
N ASN A 166 9.68 -3.09 7.64
CA ASN A 166 10.04 -1.77 8.14
C ASN A 166 8.84 -0.82 8.23
N GLU A 167 7.86 -1.00 7.35
CA GLU A 167 6.64 -0.19 7.32
C GLU A 167 5.77 -0.34 8.56
N ASN A 168 5.92 -1.40 9.35
CA ASN A 168 5.26 -1.46 10.66
C ASN A 168 5.64 -0.26 11.54
N LEU A 169 6.90 0.18 11.51
CA LEU A 169 7.35 1.41 12.16
C LEU A 169 7.05 2.65 11.32
N GLY A 170 7.38 2.63 10.02
CA GLY A 170 7.25 3.77 9.10
C GLY A 170 5.80 4.23 8.97
N TRP A 171 4.89 3.33 8.63
CA TRP A 171 3.46 3.64 8.53
C TRP A 171 2.85 4.00 9.88
N GLY A 172 3.25 3.31 10.96
CA GLY A 172 2.78 3.65 12.30
C GLY A 172 3.21 5.05 12.73
N ALA A 173 4.41 5.48 12.38
CA ALA A 173 4.88 6.85 12.62
C ALA A 173 4.08 7.87 11.79
N THR A 174 3.77 7.54 10.52
CA THR A 174 2.92 8.35 9.65
C THR A 174 1.54 8.55 10.25
N MET A 175 0.88 7.47 10.69
CA MET A 175 -0.45 7.55 11.27
C MET A 175 -0.45 8.31 12.59
N TRP A 176 0.59 8.13 13.41
CA TRP A 176 0.73 8.85 14.67
C TRP A 176 0.89 10.37 14.43
N ALA A 177 1.66 10.75 13.40
CA ALA A 177 1.77 12.14 12.98
C ALA A 177 0.44 12.70 12.43
N TYR A 178 -0.25 11.95 11.57
CA TYR A 178 -1.53 12.39 10.99
C TYR A 178 -2.61 12.60 12.03
N SER A 179 -2.74 11.68 12.97
CA SER A 179 -3.73 11.76 14.05
C SER A 179 -3.38 12.84 15.07
N SER A 180 -2.10 13.19 15.25
CA SER A 180 -1.64 14.21 16.19
C SER A 180 -2.07 15.63 15.81
N ARG A 181 -2.46 15.89 14.56
CA ARG A 181 -2.87 17.24 14.12
C ARG A 181 -4.18 17.67 14.76
N SER A 182 -4.30 18.96 15.08
CA SER A 182 -5.53 19.51 15.66
C SER A 182 -6.70 19.42 14.67
N PRO A 183 -7.96 19.36 15.16
CA PRO A 183 -9.12 19.72 14.35
C PRO A 183 -8.96 21.14 13.78
N ASP A 184 -9.65 21.45 12.64
CA ASP A 184 -9.60 22.79 12.06
C ASP A 184 -10.25 23.82 13.01
N PRO A 185 -9.49 24.81 13.55
CA PRO A 185 -10.03 25.83 14.44
C PRO A 185 -11.18 26.64 13.84
N ALA A 186 -11.24 26.77 12.50
CA ALA A 186 -12.31 27.46 11.81
C ALA A 186 -13.64 26.67 11.77
N LEU A 187 -13.60 25.35 11.97
CA LEU A 187 -14.78 24.48 11.92
C LEU A 187 -15.23 23.97 13.32
N ARG A 188 -14.34 23.98 14.30
CA ARG A 188 -14.61 23.40 15.63
C ARG A 188 -14.35 24.40 16.74
N GLN A 189 -15.41 24.83 17.44
CA GLN A 189 -15.26 25.74 18.59
C GLN A 189 -14.47 25.12 19.74
N GLY A 190 -14.62 23.80 19.97
CA GLY A 190 -13.89 23.04 21.00
C GLY A 190 -12.62 22.36 20.49
N TRP A 191 -11.98 22.87 19.44
CA TRP A 191 -10.82 22.23 18.82
C TRP A 191 -9.66 21.99 19.79
N HIS A 192 -9.44 22.91 20.73
CA HIS A 192 -8.31 22.85 21.64
C HIS A 192 -8.45 21.69 22.64
N GLU A 193 -9.63 21.54 23.25
CA GLU A 193 -9.94 20.43 24.14
C GLU A 193 -9.91 19.09 23.40
N MET A 194 -10.50 19.02 22.20
CA MET A 194 -10.47 17.84 21.36
C MET A 194 -9.03 17.45 20.98
N TRP A 195 -8.20 18.42 20.64
CA TRP A 195 -6.80 18.19 20.29
C TRP A 195 -6.04 17.60 21.47
N LYS A 196 -6.16 18.22 22.64
CA LYS A 196 -5.50 17.76 23.86
C LYS A 196 -5.95 16.35 24.26
N GLU A 197 -7.25 16.07 24.22
CA GLU A 197 -7.79 14.73 24.53
C GLU A 197 -7.20 13.67 23.59
N ARG A 198 -7.10 13.96 22.30
CA ARG A 198 -6.50 13.06 21.32
C ARG A 198 -5.02 12.82 21.58
N LEU A 199 -4.24 13.87 21.77
CA LEU A 199 -2.81 13.76 22.07
C LEU A 199 -2.54 12.91 23.33
N GLU A 200 -3.41 13.04 24.37
CA GLU A 200 -3.33 12.25 25.60
C GLU A 200 -3.70 10.77 25.39
N ALA A 201 -4.68 10.48 24.54
CA ALA A 201 -5.27 9.14 24.39
C ALA A 201 -4.71 8.36 23.21
N GLU A 202 -4.11 9.01 22.22
CA GLU A 202 -3.68 8.37 20.97
C GLU A 202 -2.73 7.18 21.21
N PRO A 203 -3.04 5.98 20.68
CA PRO A 203 -2.20 4.80 20.84
C PRO A 203 -0.94 4.89 19.97
N PHE A 204 0.15 4.30 20.44
CA PHE A 204 1.33 4.08 19.61
C PHE A 204 1.19 2.75 18.85
N LEU A 205 0.55 2.81 17.69
CA LEU A 205 0.14 1.67 16.89
C LEU A 205 1.27 0.67 16.56
N PRO A 206 2.53 1.09 16.22
CA PRO A 206 3.60 0.14 15.95
C PRO A 206 3.85 -0.88 17.07
N ALA A 207 3.72 -0.44 18.33
CA ALA A 207 3.89 -1.33 19.47
C ALA A 207 2.69 -2.27 19.62
N HIS A 208 1.46 -1.77 19.38
CA HIS A 208 0.26 -2.60 19.43
C HIS A 208 0.29 -3.69 18.35
N TRP A 209 0.61 -3.34 17.12
CA TRP A 209 0.72 -4.30 16.02
C TRP A 209 1.81 -5.36 16.26
N LEU A 210 2.91 -4.97 16.89
CA LEU A 210 4.03 -5.87 17.19
C LEU A 210 3.74 -6.84 18.35
N ASP A 211 2.72 -6.59 19.17
CA ASP A 211 2.19 -7.58 20.10
C ASP A 211 1.59 -8.81 19.37
N HIS A 212 1.23 -8.68 18.08
CA HIS A 212 0.59 -9.70 17.23
C HIS A 212 1.52 -10.18 16.12
N GLN A 213 2.63 -10.88 16.47
CA GLN A 213 3.64 -11.32 15.50
C GLN A 213 3.25 -12.55 14.70
N ARG A 214 2.14 -13.21 15.04
CA ARG A 214 1.57 -14.35 14.30
C ARG A 214 0.25 -13.94 13.68
N ARG A 215 -0.17 -14.67 12.63
CA ARG A 215 -1.48 -14.48 12.01
C ARG A 215 -2.59 -14.99 12.93
N ASP A 216 -2.83 -14.29 14.01
CA ASP A 216 -3.86 -14.60 15.02
C ASP A 216 -5.24 -13.99 14.68
N ALA A 217 -6.15 -13.99 15.65
CA ALA A 217 -7.51 -13.44 15.48
C ALA A 217 -7.50 -11.93 15.17
N TYR A 218 -6.48 -11.19 15.64
CA TYR A 218 -6.32 -9.77 15.38
C TYR A 218 -6.17 -9.49 13.87
N TRP A 219 -5.29 -10.22 13.18
CA TRP A 219 -5.07 -10.06 11.74
C TRP A 219 -6.18 -10.69 10.89
N LYS A 220 -6.85 -11.75 11.40
CA LYS A 220 -8.00 -12.34 10.71
C LYS A 220 -9.20 -11.40 10.68
N HIS A 221 -9.36 -10.57 11.73
CA HIS A 221 -10.32 -9.48 11.69
C HIS A 221 -9.97 -8.49 10.59
N GLY A 222 -10.94 -8.15 9.74
CA GLY A 222 -10.73 -7.26 8.59
C GLY A 222 -10.04 -7.90 7.38
N SER A 223 -9.49 -9.13 7.48
CA SER A 223 -8.97 -9.89 6.34
C SER A 223 -10.11 -10.58 5.60
N VAL A 224 -10.54 -10.02 4.46
CA VAL A 224 -11.69 -10.55 3.70
C VAL A 224 -11.39 -11.89 3.03
N CYS A 225 -10.12 -12.29 2.92
CA CYS A 225 -9.71 -13.59 2.45
C CYS A 225 -10.15 -14.75 3.35
N GLU A 226 -10.55 -14.48 4.61
CA GLU A 226 -11.13 -15.49 5.49
C GLU A 226 -12.47 -16.03 4.94
N ASP A 227 -13.25 -15.18 4.25
CA ASP A 227 -14.49 -15.58 3.62
C ASP A 227 -14.95 -14.57 2.55
N PHE A 228 -14.46 -14.75 1.33
CA PHE A 228 -14.86 -13.92 0.18
C PHE A 228 -16.36 -14.00 -0.14
N SER A 229 -17.03 -15.09 0.27
CA SER A 229 -18.47 -15.30 0.03
C SER A 229 -19.35 -14.28 0.74
N LYS A 230 -18.81 -13.57 1.74
CA LYS A 230 -19.50 -12.47 2.43
C LYS A 230 -19.64 -11.21 1.57
N ILE A 231 -18.80 -11.01 0.58
CA ILE A 231 -18.89 -9.83 -0.30
C ILE A 231 -19.99 -10.06 -1.33
N LYS A 232 -21.11 -9.35 -1.19
CA LYS A 232 -22.27 -9.41 -2.10
C LYS A 232 -22.40 -8.18 -3.00
N ALA A 233 -21.79 -7.06 -2.59
CA ALA A 233 -21.72 -5.86 -3.41
C ALA A 233 -20.87 -6.12 -4.66
N ALA A 234 -21.16 -5.43 -5.76
CA ALA A 234 -20.32 -5.48 -6.96
C ALA A 234 -18.95 -4.83 -6.68
N VAL A 235 -17.85 -5.46 -7.14
CA VAL A 235 -16.48 -5.03 -6.83
C VAL A 235 -15.72 -4.65 -8.09
N LEU A 236 -15.23 -3.40 -8.14
CA LEU A 236 -14.17 -2.99 -9.08
C LEU A 236 -12.86 -2.86 -8.28
N ALA A 237 -11.94 -3.78 -8.50
CA ALA A 237 -10.64 -3.80 -7.85
C ALA A 237 -9.58 -3.16 -8.73
N VAL A 238 -8.81 -2.20 -8.21
CA VAL A 238 -7.83 -1.44 -8.98
C VAL A 238 -6.49 -1.40 -8.25
N GLY A 239 -5.39 -1.59 -8.98
CA GLY A 239 -4.04 -1.58 -8.42
C GLY A 239 -2.99 -1.10 -9.41
N GLY A 240 -1.75 -1.05 -8.95
CA GLY A 240 -0.59 -0.69 -9.76
C GLY A 240 0.58 -1.65 -9.55
N TRP A 241 1.38 -1.92 -10.60
CA TRP A 241 2.55 -2.80 -10.49
C TRP A 241 3.66 -2.22 -9.61
N GLY A 242 3.69 -0.89 -9.43
CA GLY A 242 4.62 -0.20 -8.53
C GLY A 242 4.09 -0.07 -7.09
N ASP A 243 2.86 -0.51 -6.82
CA ASP A 243 2.23 -0.52 -5.50
C ASP A 243 2.55 -1.81 -4.72
N SER A 244 2.48 -1.77 -3.39
CA SER A 244 2.63 -2.95 -2.55
C SER A 244 1.43 -3.90 -2.64
N TYR A 245 0.22 -3.40 -2.82
CA TYR A 245 -1.05 -4.15 -2.73
C TYR A 245 -1.50 -4.81 -4.05
N LYS A 246 -0.60 -4.95 -5.02
CA LYS A 246 -0.91 -5.49 -6.36
C LYS A 246 -1.51 -6.90 -6.36
N ASN A 247 -1.22 -7.70 -5.34
CA ASN A 247 -1.67 -9.10 -5.23
C ASN A 247 -3.16 -9.22 -4.93
N ALA A 248 -3.77 -8.22 -4.31
CA ALA A 248 -5.19 -8.26 -3.94
C ALA A 248 -6.13 -8.29 -5.15
N VAL A 249 -5.79 -7.57 -6.22
CA VAL A 249 -6.66 -7.46 -7.40
C VAL A 249 -6.93 -8.81 -8.05
N PRO A 250 -5.91 -9.63 -8.42
CA PRO A 250 -6.15 -10.96 -8.97
C PRO A 250 -6.82 -11.90 -7.96
N GLN A 251 -6.53 -11.79 -6.65
CA GLN A 251 -7.19 -12.61 -5.63
C GLN A 251 -8.69 -12.30 -5.53
N LEU A 252 -9.09 -11.04 -5.60
CA LEU A 252 -10.50 -10.64 -5.62
C LEU A 252 -11.21 -11.15 -6.87
N VAL A 253 -10.58 -11.01 -8.06
CA VAL A 253 -11.15 -11.50 -9.33
C VAL A 253 -11.31 -13.02 -9.34
N GLU A 254 -10.39 -13.74 -8.70
CA GLU A 254 -10.42 -15.22 -8.62
C GLU A 254 -11.49 -15.74 -7.67
N ASN A 255 -11.71 -15.07 -6.52
CA ASN A 255 -12.41 -15.66 -5.39
C ASN A 255 -13.80 -15.08 -5.11
N ILE A 256 -14.18 -13.95 -5.71
CA ILE A 256 -15.52 -13.38 -5.54
C ILE A 256 -16.49 -14.00 -6.56
N ASP A 257 -17.54 -14.68 -6.06
CA ASP A 257 -18.60 -15.27 -6.89
C ASP A 257 -19.53 -14.23 -7.55
N GLY A 258 -19.55 -13.01 -7.05
CA GLY A 258 -20.40 -11.90 -7.51
C GLY A 258 -19.80 -11.12 -8.71
N PRO A 259 -20.44 -10.01 -9.10
CA PRO A 259 -19.87 -9.12 -10.10
C PRO A 259 -18.54 -8.54 -9.64
N VAL A 260 -17.45 -8.93 -10.31
CA VAL A 260 -16.09 -8.46 -10.00
C VAL A 260 -15.34 -8.16 -11.28
N LYS A 261 -14.56 -7.07 -11.28
CA LYS A 261 -13.64 -6.69 -12.35
C LYS A 261 -12.34 -6.18 -11.73
N GLY A 262 -11.21 -6.49 -12.39
CA GLY A 262 -9.88 -6.06 -11.98
C GLY A 262 -9.21 -5.18 -13.02
N ILE A 263 -8.48 -4.14 -12.57
CA ILE A 263 -7.63 -3.29 -13.41
C ILE A 263 -6.29 -3.11 -12.68
N VAL A 264 -5.17 -3.46 -13.34
CA VAL A 264 -3.82 -3.18 -12.80
C VAL A 264 -3.00 -2.46 -13.86
N GLY A 265 -2.60 -1.24 -13.53
CA GLY A 265 -1.76 -0.41 -14.40
C GLY A 265 -0.28 -0.41 -13.96
N PRO A 266 0.56 0.40 -14.63
CA PRO A 266 1.98 0.50 -14.29
C PRO A 266 2.26 1.34 -13.03
N TRP A 267 1.23 1.83 -12.38
CA TRP A 267 1.22 2.89 -11.38
C TRP A 267 1.87 2.50 -10.06
N VAL A 268 2.34 3.52 -9.33
CA VAL A 268 2.58 3.47 -7.89
C VAL A 268 1.26 3.68 -7.13
N HIS A 269 1.29 3.86 -5.82
CA HIS A 269 0.11 4.00 -4.94
C HIS A 269 -0.70 5.29 -5.22
N LYS A 270 -1.38 5.38 -6.38
CA LYS A 270 -2.15 6.56 -6.84
C LYS A 270 -3.43 6.17 -7.57
N TYR A 271 -4.40 7.08 -7.55
CA TYR A 271 -5.58 6.96 -8.42
C TYR A 271 -5.18 7.03 -9.90
N PRO A 272 -5.70 6.14 -10.77
CA PRO A 272 -5.25 6.00 -12.15
C PRO A 272 -5.34 7.24 -13.04
N HIS A 273 -6.24 8.18 -12.76
CA HIS A 273 -6.45 9.36 -13.61
C HIS A 273 -5.38 10.44 -13.45
N PHE A 274 -4.61 10.41 -12.35
CA PHE A 274 -3.43 11.27 -12.15
C PHE A 274 -2.17 10.50 -11.75
N ALA A 275 -2.20 9.16 -11.83
CA ALA A 275 -1.10 8.30 -11.43
C ALA A 275 0.15 8.46 -12.29
N VAL A 276 1.26 8.06 -11.71
CA VAL A 276 2.54 7.82 -12.35
C VAL A 276 3.01 6.39 -12.02
N PRO A 277 3.84 5.78 -12.89
CA PRO A 277 4.20 6.22 -14.24
C PRO A 277 3.01 6.22 -15.21
N HIS A 278 3.11 7.00 -16.28
CA HIS A 278 2.15 6.90 -17.39
C HIS A 278 2.18 5.50 -18.06
N PRO A 279 1.08 5.07 -18.73
CA PRO A 279 -0.10 5.86 -19.09
C PRO A 279 -1.11 6.00 -17.94
N GLN A 280 -1.69 7.18 -17.79
CA GLN A 280 -2.93 7.39 -17.07
C GLN A 280 -4.11 6.88 -17.88
N ILE A 281 -5.25 6.60 -17.21
CA ILE A 281 -6.50 6.20 -17.88
C ILE A 281 -7.67 7.06 -17.42
N GLY A 282 -8.76 7.03 -18.17
CA GLY A 282 -10.05 7.60 -17.82
C GLY A 282 -10.71 6.85 -16.66
N PHE A 283 -10.06 6.82 -15.50
CA PHE A 283 -10.53 6.09 -14.33
C PHE A 283 -11.89 6.60 -13.83
N LEU A 284 -12.12 7.92 -13.84
CA LEU A 284 -13.38 8.47 -13.39
C LEU A 284 -14.53 8.06 -14.34
N GLN A 285 -14.25 7.95 -15.64
CA GLN A 285 -15.20 7.47 -16.64
C GLN A 285 -15.52 5.97 -16.45
N GLU A 286 -14.49 5.13 -16.18
CA GLU A 286 -14.68 3.71 -15.85
C GLU A 286 -15.50 3.55 -14.56
N ALA A 287 -15.16 4.32 -13.52
CA ALA A 287 -15.89 4.34 -12.27
C ALA A 287 -17.34 4.82 -12.46
N LEU A 288 -17.59 5.83 -13.30
CA LEU A 288 -18.94 6.31 -13.60
C LEU A 288 -19.78 5.22 -14.26
N ARG A 289 -19.23 4.48 -15.24
CA ARG A 289 -19.89 3.32 -15.85
C ARG A 289 -20.27 2.29 -14.81
N TRP A 290 -19.37 2.02 -13.84
CA TRP A 290 -19.58 1.10 -12.72
C TRP A 290 -20.71 1.58 -11.81
N TRP A 291 -20.67 2.84 -11.38
CA TRP A 291 -21.68 3.45 -10.52
C TRP A 291 -23.05 3.55 -11.19
N ASP A 292 -23.12 3.97 -12.45
CA ASP A 292 -24.38 4.07 -13.20
C ASP A 292 -25.06 2.70 -13.30
N ARG A 293 -24.30 1.63 -13.49
CA ARG A 293 -24.85 0.26 -13.53
C ARG A 293 -25.43 -0.15 -12.18
N TRP A 294 -24.67 -0.03 -11.11
CA TRP A 294 -25.03 -0.63 -9.84
C TRP A 294 -25.84 0.27 -8.91
N LEU A 295 -25.76 1.59 -9.05
CA LEU A 295 -26.48 2.54 -8.19
C LEU A 295 -27.68 3.20 -8.86
N LYS A 296 -27.70 3.26 -10.21
CA LYS A 296 -28.80 3.82 -10.99
C LYS A 296 -29.53 2.79 -11.85
N GLY A 297 -28.99 1.57 -12.01
CA GLY A 297 -29.57 0.51 -12.83
C GLY A 297 -29.48 0.75 -14.35
N VAL A 298 -28.55 1.60 -14.78
CA VAL A 298 -28.34 1.91 -16.20
C VAL A 298 -27.55 0.76 -16.85
N GLU A 299 -27.95 0.33 -18.04
CA GLU A 299 -27.21 -0.68 -18.81
C GLU A 299 -25.96 -0.04 -19.46
N THR A 300 -24.81 -0.13 -18.77
CA THR A 300 -23.53 0.45 -19.20
C THR A 300 -22.62 -0.56 -19.90
N GLY A 301 -22.96 -1.84 -19.84
CA GLY A 301 -22.20 -2.93 -20.44
C GLY A 301 -20.96 -3.37 -19.65
N VAL A 302 -20.76 -2.89 -18.42
CA VAL A 302 -19.59 -3.26 -17.57
C VAL A 302 -19.52 -4.75 -17.26
N GLU A 303 -20.67 -5.45 -17.29
CA GLU A 303 -20.70 -6.91 -17.09
C GLU A 303 -19.97 -7.66 -18.19
N ASN A 304 -19.92 -7.09 -19.41
CA ASN A 304 -19.28 -7.68 -20.58
C ASN A 304 -17.79 -7.34 -20.68
N ASP A 305 -17.29 -6.44 -19.83
CA ASP A 305 -15.86 -6.14 -19.78
C ASP A 305 -15.07 -7.40 -19.39
N PRO A 306 -13.82 -7.57 -19.86
CA PRO A 306 -12.95 -8.64 -19.40
C PRO A 306 -12.85 -8.68 -17.88
N ALA A 307 -12.73 -9.88 -17.30
CA ALA A 307 -12.65 -10.03 -15.85
C ALA A 307 -11.42 -9.32 -15.28
N TYR A 308 -10.30 -9.35 -16.02
CA TYR A 308 -9.04 -8.77 -15.55
C TYR A 308 -8.32 -8.04 -16.70
N ARG A 309 -8.13 -6.74 -16.56
CA ARG A 309 -7.46 -5.85 -17.51
C ARG A 309 -6.14 -5.40 -16.90
N VAL A 310 -5.01 -5.77 -17.51
CA VAL A 310 -3.69 -5.51 -16.96
C VAL A 310 -2.76 -4.84 -17.96
N TYR A 311 -1.89 -3.99 -17.45
CA TYR A 311 -0.84 -3.36 -18.24
C TYR A 311 0.39 -4.26 -18.26
N LEU A 312 0.67 -4.86 -19.41
CA LEU A 312 1.88 -5.64 -19.67
C LEU A 312 3.04 -4.66 -19.92
N MET A 313 3.89 -4.47 -18.90
CA MET A 313 5.04 -3.58 -18.97
C MET A 313 6.17 -4.17 -19.80
N ASP A 314 6.73 -3.40 -20.72
CA ASP A 314 7.97 -3.77 -21.39
C ASP A 314 9.17 -3.68 -20.44
N GLY A 315 10.15 -4.56 -20.63
CA GLY A 315 11.38 -4.55 -19.88
C GLY A 315 12.20 -3.28 -20.13
N VAL A 316 12.49 -2.54 -19.08
CA VAL A 316 13.28 -1.30 -19.10
C VAL A 316 14.49 -1.42 -18.18
N ARG A 317 15.49 -0.53 -18.37
CA ARG A 317 16.63 -0.43 -17.47
C ARG A 317 16.17 -0.01 -16.05
N PRO A 318 16.91 -0.45 -15.02
CA PRO A 318 16.54 -0.13 -13.65
C PRO A 318 16.66 1.38 -13.40
N ALA A 319 15.68 1.95 -12.71
CA ALA A 319 15.69 3.31 -12.23
C ALA A 319 14.80 3.42 -10.98
N SER A 320 15.20 4.26 -10.05
CA SER A 320 14.42 4.51 -8.82
C SER A 320 13.14 5.32 -9.06
N TRP A 321 12.94 5.82 -10.29
CA TRP A 321 11.75 6.55 -10.71
C TRP A 321 11.52 6.45 -12.21
N TYR A 322 10.25 6.36 -12.60
CA TYR A 322 9.80 6.37 -14.00
C TYR A 322 8.64 7.35 -14.16
N ASN A 323 8.74 8.29 -15.11
CA ASN A 323 7.59 9.11 -15.52
C ASN A 323 6.62 8.32 -16.41
N GLU A 324 7.16 7.38 -17.18
CA GLU A 324 6.41 6.55 -18.12
C GLU A 324 6.97 5.13 -18.11
N ARG A 325 6.10 4.14 -18.20
CA ARG A 325 6.47 2.74 -18.44
C ARG A 325 5.96 2.32 -19.80
N PRO A 326 6.83 1.99 -20.75
CA PRO A 326 6.39 1.41 -22.03
C PRO A 326 5.70 0.07 -21.81
N GLY A 327 4.74 -0.26 -22.67
CA GLY A 327 3.97 -1.48 -22.57
C GLY A 327 2.62 -1.37 -23.30
N ARG A 328 1.71 -2.26 -22.96
CA ARG A 328 0.36 -2.29 -23.54
C ARG A 328 -0.66 -2.87 -22.57
N TRP A 329 -1.90 -2.51 -22.73
CA TRP A 329 -3.01 -3.15 -22.03
C TRP A 329 -3.34 -4.50 -22.66
N ILE A 330 -3.60 -5.50 -21.83
CA ILE A 330 -4.10 -6.82 -22.22
C ILE A 330 -5.33 -7.19 -21.40
N ALA A 331 -6.15 -8.08 -21.94
CA ALA A 331 -7.36 -8.57 -21.32
C ALA A 331 -7.27 -10.07 -21.03
N GLU A 332 -7.67 -10.45 -19.82
CA GLU A 332 -7.87 -11.83 -19.43
C GLU A 332 -9.37 -12.07 -19.17
N PRO A 333 -9.98 -13.08 -19.84
CA PRO A 333 -11.42 -13.33 -19.73
C PRO A 333 -11.84 -13.84 -18.35
N SER A 334 -10.91 -14.45 -17.62
CA SER A 334 -11.04 -14.93 -16.25
C SER A 334 -9.69 -14.86 -15.55
N TRP A 335 -9.71 -14.98 -14.23
CA TRP A 335 -8.50 -15.23 -13.47
C TRP A 335 -8.74 -16.39 -12.47
N PRO A 336 -7.87 -17.44 -12.40
CA PRO A 336 -6.68 -17.62 -13.26
C PRO A 336 -7.01 -17.67 -14.76
N SER A 337 -6.08 -17.19 -15.56
CA SER A 337 -6.27 -17.14 -17.02
C SER A 337 -5.88 -18.44 -17.69
N PRO A 338 -6.74 -18.97 -18.62
CA PRO A 338 -6.38 -20.13 -19.42
C PRO A 338 -5.27 -19.84 -20.46
N GLN A 339 -4.87 -18.58 -20.61
CA GLN A 339 -3.78 -18.15 -21.48
C GLN A 339 -2.42 -18.15 -20.78
N VAL A 340 -2.37 -18.42 -19.48
CA VAL A 340 -1.15 -18.47 -18.67
C VAL A 340 -0.81 -19.90 -18.32
N GLU A 341 0.42 -20.30 -18.64
CA GLU A 341 0.97 -21.63 -18.33
C GLU A 341 2.17 -21.49 -17.40
N ASN A 342 2.28 -22.39 -16.43
CA ASN A 342 3.46 -22.44 -15.57
C ASN A 342 4.59 -23.19 -16.26
N ARG A 343 5.75 -22.51 -16.42
CA ARG A 343 6.98 -23.09 -16.92
C ARG A 343 7.93 -23.35 -15.76
N ALA A 344 8.17 -24.63 -15.45
CA ALA A 344 9.15 -24.99 -14.43
C ALA A 344 10.58 -24.80 -14.93
N MET A 345 11.41 -24.08 -14.20
CA MET A 345 12.81 -23.83 -14.49
C MET A 345 13.68 -24.30 -13.31
N ALA A 346 14.34 -25.46 -13.48
CA ALA A 346 15.13 -26.06 -12.42
C ALA A 346 16.38 -25.24 -12.07
N LEU A 347 16.77 -25.22 -10.80
CA LEU A 347 18.03 -24.62 -10.35
C LEU A 347 19.19 -25.61 -10.49
N GLY A 348 20.35 -25.11 -10.91
CA GLY A 348 21.65 -25.77 -10.89
C GLY A 348 22.71 -24.82 -10.35
N PRO A 349 23.99 -25.21 -10.24
CA PRO A 349 25.05 -24.32 -9.81
C PRO A 349 25.12 -23.07 -10.71
N SER A 350 24.65 -21.93 -10.20
CA SER A 350 24.57 -20.64 -10.91
C SER A 350 23.70 -20.64 -12.18
N THR A 351 22.85 -21.65 -12.42
CA THR A 351 22.01 -21.76 -13.63
C THR A 351 20.53 -21.87 -13.29
N LEU A 352 19.70 -21.26 -14.14
CA LEU A 352 18.24 -21.35 -14.12
C LEU A 352 17.76 -22.03 -15.42
N GLY A 353 16.94 -23.09 -15.29
CA GLY A 353 16.45 -23.89 -16.41
C GLY A 353 17.29 -25.15 -16.71
N GLN A 354 18.48 -25.28 -16.15
CA GLN A 354 19.37 -26.43 -16.28
C GLN A 354 19.65 -26.99 -14.88
N GLY A 355 18.79 -27.87 -14.40
CA GLY A 355 18.93 -28.50 -13.10
C GLY A 355 20.18 -29.37 -13.00
N ALA A 356 20.91 -29.24 -11.89
CA ALA A 356 22.02 -30.11 -11.53
C ALA A 356 22.13 -30.14 -10.00
N PRO A 357 22.74 -31.20 -9.43
CA PRO A 357 23.02 -31.23 -7.98
C PRO A 357 23.85 -30.02 -7.57
N MET A 358 23.48 -29.40 -6.45
CA MET A 358 24.16 -28.23 -5.93
C MET A 358 24.25 -28.26 -4.40
N ALA A 359 25.23 -27.55 -3.87
CA ALA A 359 25.34 -27.22 -2.45
C ALA A 359 26.00 -25.84 -2.36
N ILE A 360 25.17 -24.79 -2.35
CA ILE A 360 25.63 -23.41 -2.35
C ILE A 360 25.46 -22.85 -0.96
N THR A 361 26.57 -22.42 -0.36
CA THR A 361 26.57 -21.74 0.94
C THR A 361 26.26 -20.26 0.73
N LEU A 362 25.31 -19.73 1.50
CA LEU A 362 24.84 -18.37 1.44
C LEU A 362 24.77 -17.76 2.85
N ALA A 363 25.47 -16.66 3.05
CA ALA A 363 25.35 -15.78 4.22
C ALA A 363 25.47 -14.34 3.69
N SER A 364 24.35 -13.72 3.42
CA SER A 364 24.33 -12.34 2.93
C SER A 364 24.71 -11.35 4.02
N PRO A 365 25.47 -10.30 3.73
CA PRO A 365 25.68 -9.20 4.67
C PRO A 365 24.34 -8.53 5.00
N GLN A 366 24.24 -7.94 6.20
CA GLN A 366 22.97 -7.42 6.69
C GLN A 366 22.45 -6.19 5.91
N ASP A 367 23.33 -5.51 5.16
CA ASP A 367 22.96 -4.39 4.27
C ASP A 367 22.52 -4.84 2.85
N CYS A 368 22.35 -6.13 2.62
CA CYS A 368 21.73 -6.63 1.39
C CYS A 368 20.25 -6.21 1.35
N GLY A 369 19.83 -5.54 0.27
CA GLY A 369 18.49 -4.99 0.10
C GLY A 369 18.43 -3.46 0.01
N MET A 370 19.55 -2.76 0.21
CA MET A 370 19.62 -1.29 0.15
C MET A 370 19.18 -0.70 -1.22
N ASP A 371 19.25 -1.48 -2.29
CA ASP A 371 18.77 -1.09 -3.62
C ASP A 371 17.33 -1.59 -3.90
N GLY A 372 16.64 -2.08 -2.87
CA GLY A 372 15.30 -2.65 -2.96
C GLY A 372 14.16 -1.63 -3.20
N GLY A 373 14.41 -0.35 -3.04
CA GLY A 373 13.37 0.69 -3.04
C GLY A 373 12.58 0.69 -1.73
N GLU A 374 11.38 1.26 -1.74
CA GLU A 374 10.45 1.21 -0.62
C GLU A 374 9.43 0.09 -0.79
N PHE A 375 8.83 -0.35 0.31
CA PHE A 375 7.77 -1.36 0.26
C PHE A 375 6.57 -0.83 -0.52
N CYS A 376 6.15 0.38 -0.24
CA CYS A 376 5.04 1.06 -0.90
C CYS A 376 5.47 2.42 -1.44
N ALA A 377 5.56 2.57 -2.76
CA ALA A 377 5.88 3.84 -3.41
C ALA A 377 4.65 4.76 -3.38
N ILE A 378 4.67 5.80 -2.53
CA ILE A 378 3.54 6.70 -2.25
C ILE A 378 3.87 8.15 -2.60
N TRP A 379 5.09 8.64 -2.27
CA TRP A 379 5.35 10.07 -2.13
C TRP A 379 5.89 10.74 -3.38
N LEU A 380 6.07 9.99 -4.47
CA LEU A 380 6.55 10.52 -5.77
C LEU A 380 8.05 10.86 -5.78
N GLY A 381 8.80 10.37 -4.79
CA GLY A 381 10.24 10.44 -4.74
C GLY A 381 10.93 9.26 -5.47
N PRO A 382 12.23 9.06 -5.29
CA PRO A 382 12.98 7.96 -5.89
C PRO A 382 12.77 6.64 -5.11
N GLU A 383 11.52 6.16 -5.05
CA GLU A 383 11.05 5.07 -4.18
C GLU A 383 11.11 3.68 -4.85
N MET A 384 11.25 3.64 -6.18
CA MET A 384 11.29 2.37 -6.92
C MET A 384 12.65 1.67 -6.76
N PRO A 385 12.70 0.32 -6.94
CA PRO A 385 13.96 -0.41 -6.82
C PRO A 385 14.98 0.04 -7.87
N GLY A 386 16.21 0.31 -7.40
CA GLY A 386 17.34 0.67 -8.23
C GLY A 386 17.96 -0.50 -9.01
N ASP A 387 19.20 -0.31 -9.50
CA ASP A 387 19.96 -1.39 -10.16
C ASP A 387 20.37 -2.44 -9.13
N GLN A 388 19.90 -3.66 -9.29
CA GLN A 388 20.07 -4.74 -8.34
C GLN A 388 21.47 -5.36 -8.33
N ARG A 389 22.43 -4.89 -9.12
CA ARG A 389 23.77 -5.50 -9.23
C ARG A 389 24.52 -5.54 -7.90
N ARG A 390 24.34 -4.55 -7.01
CA ARG A 390 24.92 -4.56 -5.67
C ARG A 390 24.32 -5.68 -4.83
N ASP A 391 23.02 -5.75 -4.73
CA ASP A 391 22.32 -6.78 -3.95
C ASP A 391 22.49 -8.17 -4.56
N ASP A 392 22.61 -8.27 -5.89
CA ASP A 392 22.94 -9.52 -6.58
C ASP A 392 24.33 -10.04 -6.21
N ALA A 393 25.30 -9.15 -5.99
CA ALA A 393 26.65 -9.54 -5.53
C ALA A 393 26.65 -10.15 -4.11
N PHE A 394 25.63 -9.86 -3.30
CA PHE A 394 25.42 -10.40 -1.96
C PHE A 394 24.51 -11.63 -1.91
N SER A 395 24.11 -12.14 -3.08
CA SER A 395 23.09 -13.19 -3.23
C SER A 395 23.62 -14.41 -3.96
N ALA A 396 22.99 -15.56 -3.73
CA ALA A 396 23.13 -16.70 -4.62
C ALA A 396 22.31 -16.45 -5.88
N CYS A 397 22.98 -16.29 -7.03
CA CYS A 397 22.35 -15.96 -8.29
C CYS A 397 22.29 -17.15 -9.25
N PHE A 398 21.11 -17.33 -9.87
CA PHE A 398 20.84 -18.38 -10.85
C PHE A 398 20.36 -17.73 -12.15
N ASP A 399 21.17 -17.79 -13.21
CA ASP A 399 20.91 -17.15 -14.49
C ASP A 399 20.36 -18.13 -15.52
N SER A 400 19.33 -17.74 -16.25
CA SER A 400 18.92 -18.44 -17.47
C SER A 400 19.95 -18.22 -18.60
N THR A 401 19.88 -19.05 -19.62
CA THR A 401 20.39 -18.66 -20.95
C THR A 401 19.56 -17.48 -21.49
N ALA A 402 20.04 -16.84 -22.56
CA ALA A 402 19.22 -15.86 -23.27
C ALA A 402 17.90 -16.52 -23.72
N LEU A 403 16.79 -15.85 -23.41
CA LEU A 403 15.45 -16.33 -23.70
C LEU A 403 14.87 -15.65 -24.95
N ASP A 404 13.89 -16.29 -25.57
CA ASP A 404 12.99 -15.62 -26.50
C ASP A 404 12.15 -14.59 -25.74
N GLN A 405 11.50 -13.67 -26.47
CA GLN A 405 10.55 -12.75 -25.84
C GLN A 405 9.54 -13.54 -24.98
N THR A 406 9.43 -13.17 -23.71
CA THR A 406 8.60 -13.89 -22.75
C THR A 406 7.71 -12.91 -22.00
N ASP A 407 6.39 -13.13 -22.08
CA ASP A 407 5.38 -12.36 -21.33
C ASP A 407 5.09 -13.09 -20.02
N ILE A 408 5.55 -12.55 -18.91
CA ILE A 408 5.34 -13.08 -17.55
C ILE A 408 4.08 -12.40 -17.01
N VAL A 409 3.03 -13.19 -16.69
CA VAL A 409 1.76 -12.66 -16.17
C VAL A 409 1.29 -13.56 -15.04
N GLY A 410 1.29 -13.04 -13.82
CA GLY A 410 0.94 -13.78 -12.62
C GLY A 410 2.02 -13.71 -11.53
N ALA A 411 1.94 -14.58 -10.55
CA ALA A 411 2.87 -14.67 -9.42
C ALA A 411 3.87 -15.81 -9.65
N PRO A 412 5.17 -15.53 -9.94
CA PRO A 412 6.18 -16.58 -9.93
C PRO A 412 6.32 -17.22 -8.55
N CYS A 413 6.64 -18.50 -8.49
CA CYS A 413 6.82 -19.21 -7.23
C CYS A 413 8.15 -19.99 -7.23
N LEU A 414 9.01 -19.72 -6.25
CA LEU A 414 10.25 -20.47 -6.06
C LEU A 414 10.03 -21.60 -5.05
N THR A 415 10.21 -22.86 -5.47
CA THR A 415 10.41 -23.97 -4.56
C THR A 415 11.90 -24.12 -4.30
N LEU A 416 12.32 -24.11 -3.04
CA LEU A 416 13.73 -24.12 -2.64
C LEU A 416 13.97 -25.20 -1.59
N LYS A 417 15.01 -26.03 -1.80
CA LYS A 417 15.53 -26.97 -0.80
C LYS A 417 16.74 -26.35 -0.15
N LEU A 418 16.75 -26.31 1.18
CA LEU A 418 17.82 -25.66 1.91
C LEU A 418 18.01 -26.26 3.31
N ARG A 419 19.15 -25.93 3.91
CA ARG A 419 19.46 -26.15 5.33
C ARG A 419 19.89 -24.83 5.94
N SER A 420 19.58 -24.62 7.20
CA SER A 420 20.09 -23.50 8.01
C SER A 420 20.98 -24.03 9.14
N ASP A 421 22.03 -23.30 9.47
CA ASP A 421 22.85 -23.56 10.65
C ASP A 421 22.24 -23.00 11.95
N LYS A 422 21.16 -22.21 11.82
CA LYS A 422 20.43 -21.56 12.92
C LYS A 422 18.99 -22.05 12.99
N PRO A 423 18.37 -22.02 14.19
CA PRO A 423 16.97 -22.42 14.36
C PRO A 423 15.98 -21.40 13.80
N GLN A 424 16.45 -20.22 13.41
CA GLN A 424 15.67 -19.11 12.87
C GLN A 424 16.46 -18.45 11.75
N ALA A 425 15.82 -18.23 10.60
CA ALA A 425 16.44 -17.63 9.44
C ALA A 425 15.36 -17.09 8.49
N GLN A 426 15.77 -16.23 7.57
CA GLN A 426 14.93 -15.62 6.54
C GLN A 426 15.51 -15.91 5.16
N VAL A 427 14.65 -15.85 4.15
CA VAL A 427 15.03 -15.93 2.73
C VAL A 427 14.30 -14.81 1.99
N ALA A 428 15.04 -14.02 1.24
CA ALA A 428 14.49 -13.10 0.26
C ALA A 428 14.84 -13.59 -1.15
N VAL A 429 13.88 -13.48 -2.05
CA VAL A 429 13.99 -13.90 -3.45
C VAL A 429 13.62 -12.75 -4.35
N ARG A 430 14.48 -12.45 -5.32
CA ARG A 430 14.21 -11.49 -6.39
C ARG A 430 14.23 -12.22 -7.72
N LEU A 431 13.24 -11.96 -8.56
CA LEU A 431 13.29 -12.29 -9.98
C LEU A 431 13.73 -11.05 -10.74
N ASN A 432 14.89 -11.11 -11.38
CA ASN A 432 15.49 -9.97 -12.06
C ASN A 432 15.61 -10.21 -13.55
N HIS A 433 15.46 -9.15 -14.32
CA HIS A 433 15.77 -9.06 -15.73
C HIS A 433 17.22 -8.61 -15.92
N ILE A 434 18.06 -9.45 -16.49
CA ILE A 434 19.46 -9.13 -16.78
C ILE A 434 19.59 -8.66 -18.21
N HIS A 435 19.99 -7.41 -18.36
CA HIS A 435 20.24 -6.76 -19.63
C HIS A 435 21.55 -7.26 -20.27
N PRO A 436 21.74 -7.12 -21.60
CA PRO A 436 22.96 -7.54 -22.28
C PRO A 436 24.25 -6.92 -21.73
N ASP A 437 24.17 -5.72 -21.17
CA ASP A 437 25.27 -5.01 -20.53
C ASP A 437 25.46 -5.31 -19.03
N GLY A 438 24.63 -6.21 -18.47
CA GLY A 438 24.71 -6.65 -17.10
C GLY A 438 23.88 -5.84 -16.10
N ALA A 439 23.18 -4.77 -16.51
CA ALA A 439 22.25 -4.08 -15.64
C ALA A 439 21.14 -5.04 -15.16
N SER A 440 20.68 -4.91 -13.91
CA SER A 440 19.75 -5.84 -13.26
C SER A 440 18.51 -5.10 -12.80
N THR A 441 17.37 -5.33 -13.47
CA THR A 441 16.07 -4.75 -13.12
C THR A 441 15.26 -5.75 -12.31
N ARG A 442 14.83 -5.40 -11.09
CA ARG A 442 13.91 -6.25 -10.33
C ARG A 442 12.54 -6.28 -11.03
N ILE A 443 12.09 -7.48 -11.40
CA ILE A 443 10.75 -7.74 -11.96
C ILE A 443 9.76 -7.86 -10.81
N THR A 444 10.04 -8.75 -9.86
CA THR A 444 9.22 -9.02 -8.68
C THR A 444 10.07 -9.64 -7.57
N TRP A 445 9.50 -9.76 -6.38
CA TRP A 445 10.19 -10.27 -5.21
C TRP A 445 9.25 -10.96 -4.23
N GLY A 446 9.82 -11.69 -3.29
CA GLY A 446 9.11 -12.31 -2.18
C GLY A 446 10.06 -12.67 -1.06
N VAL A 447 9.54 -12.86 0.14
CA VAL A 447 10.30 -13.21 1.34
C VAL A 447 9.60 -14.32 2.10
N LEU A 448 10.37 -15.05 2.90
CA LEU A 448 9.85 -16.03 3.83
C LEU A 448 10.72 -16.08 5.10
N ASN A 449 10.09 -15.90 6.24
CA ASN A 449 10.63 -16.32 7.51
C ASN A 449 10.52 -17.85 7.58
N LEU A 450 11.64 -18.55 7.64
CA LEU A 450 11.67 -20.01 7.55
C LEU A 450 11.01 -20.71 8.73
N THR A 451 10.81 -20.02 9.84
CA THR A 451 9.97 -20.53 10.95
C THR A 451 8.49 -20.57 10.59
N HIS A 452 8.06 -19.75 9.64
CA HIS A 452 6.69 -19.66 9.13
C HIS A 452 6.44 -20.50 7.86
N ARG A 453 7.39 -21.37 7.47
CA ARG A 453 7.33 -22.16 6.22
C ARG A 453 6.07 -23.00 6.05
N ASP A 454 5.51 -23.49 7.17
CA ASP A 454 4.31 -24.35 7.17
C ASP A 454 3.06 -23.61 7.64
N SER A 455 3.21 -22.57 8.47
CA SER A 455 2.08 -21.81 9.02
C SER A 455 2.52 -20.46 9.56
N HIS A 456 1.77 -19.41 9.22
CA HIS A 456 1.91 -18.09 9.85
C HIS A 456 1.22 -18.01 11.22
N GLU A 457 0.33 -18.95 11.52
CA GLU A 457 -0.39 -19.02 12.79
C GLU A 457 0.38 -19.81 13.85
N PHE A 458 1.09 -20.88 13.39
CA PHE A 458 1.83 -21.79 14.24
C PHE A 458 3.29 -21.94 13.76
N PRO A 459 4.11 -20.90 13.84
CA PRO A 459 5.49 -20.95 13.38
C PRO A 459 6.31 -21.95 14.19
N GLN A 460 7.28 -22.61 13.52
CA GLN A 460 8.12 -23.65 14.11
C GLN A 460 9.59 -23.41 13.79
N ARG A 461 10.44 -23.47 14.82
CA ARG A 461 11.88 -23.35 14.64
C ARG A 461 12.43 -24.44 13.71
N LEU A 462 13.50 -24.11 13.00
CA LEU A 462 14.26 -25.07 12.21
C LEU A 462 15.10 -25.96 13.14
N THR A 463 15.36 -27.19 12.70
CA THR A 463 16.45 -28.01 13.25
C THR A 463 17.71 -27.70 12.47
N PRO A 464 18.75 -27.11 13.09
CA PRO A 464 19.99 -26.78 12.38
C PRO A 464 20.58 -27.98 11.64
N GLY A 465 20.92 -27.79 10.36
CA GLY A 465 21.47 -28.81 9.46
C GLY A 465 20.44 -29.74 8.81
N GLU A 466 19.18 -29.74 9.25
CA GLU A 466 18.10 -30.50 8.60
C GLU A 466 17.68 -29.82 7.30
N GLU A 467 17.45 -30.64 6.25
CA GLU A 467 16.96 -30.13 4.97
C GLU A 467 15.45 -29.91 5.01
N VAL A 468 15.03 -28.73 4.60
CA VAL A 468 13.62 -28.38 4.41
C VAL A 468 13.37 -27.95 2.98
N GLU A 469 12.17 -28.22 2.48
CA GLU A 469 11.65 -27.69 1.22
C GLU A 469 10.65 -26.59 1.53
N VAL A 470 10.81 -25.43 0.91
CA VAL A 470 9.95 -24.26 1.12
C VAL A 470 9.44 -23.74 -0.21
N ARG A 471 8.27 -23.14 -0.19
CA ARG A 471 7.68 -22.43 -1.33
C ARG A 471 7.59 -20.94 -1.02
N ILE A 472 8.12 -20.13 -1.91
CA ILE A 472 8.16 -18.67 -1.77
C ILE A 472 7.43 -18.08 -2.98
N ALA A 473 6.21 -17.61 -2.74
CA ALA A 473 5.47 -16.87 -3.75
C ALA A 473 6.08 -15.48 -3.90
N LEU A 474 6.31 -15.05 -5.14
CA LEU A 474 6.68 -13.68 -5.46
C LEU A 474 5.39 -12.90 -5.79
N ASP A 475 5.48 -11.57 -5.74
CA ASP A 475 4.34 -10.74 -6.07
C ASP A 475 3.90 -10.91 -7.52
N HIS A 476 2.60 -10.75 -7.76
CA HIS A 476 2.03 -10.70 -9.09
C HIS A 476 2.65 -9.59 -9.94
N ILE A 477 2.82 -9.87 -11.23
CA ILE A 477 3.37 -8.94 -12.21
C ILE A 477 2.80 -9.23 -13.61
N ALA A 478 2.79 -8.22 -14.48
CA ALA A 478 2.72 -8.40 -15.93
C ALA A 478 3.91 -7.70 -16.57
N TYR A 479 4.87 -8.49 -17.06
CA TYR A 479 6.17 -8.02 -17.51
C TYR A 479 6.64 -8.75 -18.75
N ARG A 480 7.08 -8.02 -19.77
CA ARG A 480 7.67 -8.56 -21.00
C ARG A 480 9.18 -8.54 -20.91
N LEU A 481 9.79 -9.71 -20.88
CA LEU A 481 11.22 -9.88 -21.08
C LEU A 481 11.53 -9.79 -22.57
N PRO A 482 12.40 -8.88 -23.04
CA PRO A 482 12.80 -8.81 -24.45
C PRO A 482 13.59 -10.04 -24.88
N ALA A 483 13.51 -10.39 -26.18
CA ALA A 483 14.31 -11.47 -26.76
C ALA A 483 15.81 -11.21 -26.61
N GLY A 484 16.58 -12.26 -26.30
CA GLY A 484 18.02 -12.19 -26.07
C GLY A 484 18.45 -11.76 -24.67
N HIS A 485 17.51 -11.40 -23.81
CA HIS A 485 17.76 -11.05 -22.41
C HIS A 485 17.67 -12.30 -21.51
N ARG A 486 18.07 -12.18 -20.24
CA ARG A 486 18.10 -13.29 -19.29
C ARG A 486 17.25 -12.99 -18.05
N LEU A 487 16.76 -14.05 -17.43
CA LEU A 487 16.20 -14.01 -16.09
C LEU A 487 17.26 -14.43 -15.09
N ARG A 488 17.21 -13.80 -13.91
CA ARG A 488 17.99 -14.17 -12.72
C ARG A 488 17.05 -14.39 -11.55
N VAL A 489 17.18 -15.53 -10.89
CA VAL A 489 16.71 -15.71 -9.53
C VAL A 489 17.87 -15.37 -8.59
N ALA A 490 17.71 -14.36 -7.76
CA ALA A 490 18.67 -13.96 -6.74
C ALA A 490 18.09 -14.27 -5.34
N VAL A 491 18.81 -15.09 -4.57
CA VAL A 491 18.39 -15.53 -3.24
C VAL A 491 19.35 -14.95 -2.22
N SER A 492 18.83 -14.25 -1.20
CA SER A 492 19.60 -13.71 -0.07
C SER A 492 19.03 -14.16 1.27
N SER A 493 19.85 -14.15 2.32
CA SER A 493 19.43 -14.51 3.69
C SER A 493 18.97 -13.30 4.51
N ASN A 494 18.92 -12.14 3.88
CA ASN A 494 18.45 -10.88 4.45
C ASN A 494 17.96 -9.94 3.34
N TYR A 495 17.17 -8.90 3.67
CA TYR A 495 16.71 -7.89 2.71
C TYR A 495 16.40 -6.55 3.43
N TRP A 496 17.43 -5.94 4.00
CA TRP A 496 17.35 -4.69 4.75
C TRP A 496 17.25 -3.44 3.83
N PRO A 497 16.48 -2.39 4.21
CA PRO A 497 15.63 -2.28 5.40
C PRO A 497 14.23 -2.88 5.22
N MET A 498 13.89 -3.43 4.05
CA MET A 498 12.55 -3.91 3.72
C MET A 498 11.98 -4.88 4.78
N ILE A 499 12.83 -5.80 5.27
CA ILE A 499 12.48 -6.69 6.38
C ILE A 499 13.46 -6.52 7.54
N TRP A 500 12.95 -6.60 8.76
CA TRP A 500 13.77 -6.59 9.97
C TRP A 500 14.57 -7.88 10.09
N PRO A 501 15.88 -7.83 10.45
CA PRO A 501 16.72 -9.02 10.47
C PRO A 501 16.32 -10.03 11.54
N ALA A 502 16.57 -11.32 11.26
CA ALA A 502 16.55 -12.37 12.28
C ALA A 502 17.64 -12.09 13.34
N PRO A 503 17.48 -12.60 14.59
CA PRO A 503 18.42 -12.27 15.67
C PRO A 503 19.84 -12.81 15.46
N ASP A 504 20.00 -13.86 14.65
CA ASP A 504 21.27 -14.47 14.31
C ASP A 504 21.56 -14.33 12.82
N GLN A 505 22.81 -14.07 12.46
CA GLN A 505 23.26 -14.23 11.08
C GLN A 505 23.31 -15.72 10.73
N ALA A 506 22.34 -16.19 9.95
CA ALA A 506 22.26 -17.58 9.53
C ALA A 506 23.08 -17.83 8.26
N THR A 507 23.72 -19.00 8.22
CA THR A 507 24.30 -19.56 7.00
C THR A 507 23.34 -20.58 6.43
N LEU A 508 22.88 -20.34 5.20
CA LEU A 508 22.02 -21.24 4.45
C LEU A 508 22.84 -22.09 3.48
N THR A 509 22.48 -23.36 3.32
CA THR A 509 22.99 -24.22 2.26
C THR A 509 21.86 -24.56 1.31
N LEU A 510 21.90 -24.02 0.10
CA LEU A 510 20.91 -24.28 -0.95
C LEU A 510 21.27 -25.59 -1.66
N THR A 511 20.35 -26.57 -1.67
CA THR A 511 20.62 -27.92 -2.17
C THR A 511 19.84 -28.26 -3.45
N GLY A 512 18.86 -27.47 -3.83
CA GLY A 512 18.06 -27.66 -5.05
C GLY A 512 16.85 -26.76 -5.08
N GLY A 513 16.08 -26.87 -6.16
CA GLY A 513 14.82 -26.16 -6.31
C GLY A 513 14.45 -25.92 -7.76
N HIS A 514 13.35 -25.20 -7.97
CA HIS A 514 12.90 -24.75 -9.29
C HIS A 514 12.02 -23.50 -9.13
N LEU A 515 12.01 -22.69 -10.18
CA LEU A 515 11.08 -21.57 -10.34
C LEU A 515 9.91 -22.02 -11.22
N ASP A 516 8.70 -21.90 -10.72
CA ASP A 516 7.47 -21.93 -11.52
C ASP A 516 7.22 -20.51 -12.05
N LEU A 517 7.42 -20.32 -13.36
CA LEU A 517 7.28 -19.04 -14.05
C LEU A 517 5.94 -19.01 -14.80
N PRO A 518 4.98 -18.13 -14.43
CA PRO A 518 3.72 -17.99 -15.17
C PRO A 518 3.97 -17.24 -16.49
N VAL A 519 3.82 -17.94 -17.60
CA VAL A 519 4.07 -17.40 -18.95
C VAL A 519 2.77 -17.33 -19.73
N ARG A 520 2.47 -16.15 -20.27
CA ARG A 520 1.34 -15.96 -21.16
C ARG A 520 1.70 -16.44 -22.57
N THR A 521 0.96 -17.43 -23.07
CA THR A 521 1.28 -18.15 -24.31
C THR A 521 0.59 -17.58 -25.55
N LYS A 522 -0.45 -16.73 -25.39
CA LYS A 522 -1.17 -16.11 -26.50
C LYS A 522 -0.99 -14.59 -26.51
N SER A 523 -0.65 -14.09 -27.69
CA SER A 523 -0.68 -12.67 -28.03
C SER A 523 -1.60 -12.52 -29.24
N ALA A 524 -2.90 -12.28 -29.00
CA ALA A 524 -3.84 -12.01 -30.09
C ALA A 524 -4.12 -10.49 -30.15
N SER A 525 -4.33 -9.96 -31.34
CA SER A 525 -4.83 -8.59 -31.55
C SER A 525 -6.22 -8.36 -30.93
N ALA A 526 -6.93 -9.43 -30.58
CA ALA A 526 -8.23 -9.38 -29.90
C ALA A 526 -8.13 -9.05 -28.39
N ASP A 527 -6.92 -8.95 -27.84
CA ASP A 527 -6.68 -8.69 -26.42
C ASP A 527 -6.44 -7.19 -26.11
N GLU A 528 -6.47 -6.33 -27.13
CA GLU A 528 -6.25 -4.91 -26.92
C GLU A 528 -7.39 -4.26 -26.16
N VAL A 529 -7.06 -3.70 -25.00
CA VAL A 529 -7.96 -2.88 -24.18
C VAL A 529 -7.57 -1.44 -24.37
N THR A 530 -8.56 -0.60 -24.57
CA THR A 530 -8.38 0.85 -24.60
C THR A 530 -9.22 1.50 -23.52
N PHE A 531 -8.69 2.53 -22.91
CA PHE A 531 -9.40 3.38 -21.97
C PHE A 531 -9.54 4.79 -22.53
N GLU A 532 -10.55 5.51 -22.09
CA GLU A 532 -10.65 6.92 -22.40
C GLU A 532 -9.49 7.71 -21.82
N PRO A 533 -9.14 8.88 -22.39
CA PRO A 533 -8.17 9.78 -21.77
C PRO A 533 -8.61 10.23 -20.37
N SER A 534 -7.63 10.38 -19.46
CA SER A 534 -7.90 10.76 -18.08
C SER A 534 -8.54 12.15 -17.97
N GLU A 535 -9.59 12.25 -17.15
CA GLU A 535 -10.27 13.48 -16.76
C GLU A 535 -10.21 13.67 -15.25
N GLY A 536 -10.42 14.91 -14.80
CA GLY A 536 -10.60 15.28 -13.40
C GLY A 536 -11.33 16.63 -13.30
N ALA A 537 -11.86 16.94 -12.12
CA ALA A 537 -12.39 18.27 -11.83
C ALA A 537 -11.23 19.29 -11.71
N ALA A 538 -11.58 20.54 -11.47
CA ALA A 538 -10.59 21.61 -11.29
C ALA A 538 -9.74 21.33 -10.04
N PRO A 539 -8.39 21.45 -10.14
CA PRO A 539 -7.53 21.31 -8.98
C PRO A 539 -7.77 22.41 -7.95
N LEU A 540 -7.36 22.16 -6.73
CA LEU A 540 -7.38 23.18 -5.68
C LEU A 540 -6.59 24.43 -6.10
N ARG A 541 -7.06 25.57 -5.63
CA ARG A 541 -6.34 26.83 -5.77
C ARG A 541 -5.37 26.98 -4.59
N LEU A 542 -4.11 26.67 -4.83
CA LEU A 542 -3.06 26.71 -3.81
C LEU A 542 -2.10 27.86 -4.10
N ARG A 543 -1.61 28.50 -3.04
CA ARG A 543 -0.43 29.37 -3.08
C ARG A 543 0.70 28.65 -2.37
N GLU A 544 1.72 28.27 -3.12
CA GLU A 544 2.93 27.67 -2.56
C GLU A 544 3.64 28.70 -1.65
N ILE A 545 4.01 28.25 -0.46
CA ILE A 545 4.80 28.99 0.53
C ILE A 545 6.21 28.41 0.57
N ARG A 546 6.32 27.09 0.58
CA ARG A 546 7.57 26.33 0.53
C ARG A 546 7.40 25.19 -0.46
N PRO A 547 8.32 25.00 -1.43
CA PRO A 547 8.23 23.92 -2.39
C PRO A 547 8.48 22.56 -1.71
N ASP A 548 8.00 21.49 -2.37
CA ASP A 548 8.33 20.12 -2.01
C ASP A 548 9.77 19.74 -2.40
N SER A 549 10.32 18.74 -1.70
CA SER A 549 11.60 18.12 -2.05
C SER A 549 11.70 16.71 -1.50
N HIS A 550 12.38 15.82 -2.24
CA HIS A 550 12.54 14.43 -1.89
C HIS A 550 14.01 14.00 -1.99
N VAL A 551 14.53 13.40 -0.93
CA VAL A 551 15.91 12.92 -0.86
C VAL A 551 15.91 11.47 -0.40
N ARG A 552 16.59 10.61 -1.16
CA ARG A 552 16.88 9.24 -0.78
C ARG A 552 18.36 8.96 -1.06
N ARG A 553 19.12 8.59 -0.02
CA ARG A 553 20.56 8.32 -0.15
C ARG A 553 21.03 7.24 0.80
N THR A 554 22.04 6.48 0.36
CA THR A 554 22.76 5.52 1.19
C THR A 554 24.10 6.14 1.60
N GLU A 555 24.43 6.08 2.89
CA GLU A 555 25.69 6.54 3.46
C GLU A 555 26.41 5.38 4.16
N ILE A 556 27.75 5.41 4.15
CA ILE A 556 28.59 4.45 4.88
C ILE A 556 29.53 5.25 5.80
N ASP A 557 29.39 5.04 7.10
CA ASP A 557 30.38 5.57 8.06
C ASP A 557 31.63 4.67 8.04
N GLN A 558 32.71 5.20 7.47
CA GLN A 558 33.98 4.47 7.31
C GLN A 558 34.64 4.11 8.66
N ARG A 559 34.27 4.75 9.75
CA ARG A 559 34.83 4.49 11.07
C ARG A 559 34.10 3.35 11.79
N THR A 560 32.79 3.29 11.66
CA THR A 560 31.96 2.32 12.36
C THR A 560 31.54 1.14 11.48
N GLY A 561 31.61 1.29 10.15
CA GLY A 561 31.09 0.31 9.20
C GLY A 561 29.56 0.38 9.02
N ILE A 562 28.86 1.22 9.76
CA ILE A 562 27.39 1.37 9.64
C ILE A 562 27.00 1.86 8.25
N VAL A 563 26.05 1.17 7.64
CA VAL A 563 25.38 1.55 6.41
C VAL A 563 24.01 2.11 6.75
N SER A 564 23.71 3.31 6.24
CA SER A 564 22.48 4.06 6.55
C SER A 564 21.71 4.35 5.27
N LEU A 565 20.41 4.03 5.24
CA LEU A 565 19.48 4.62 4.29
C LEU A 565 18.84 5.84 4.94
N ILE A 566 18.89 6.97 4.26
CA ILE A 566 18.34 8.25 4.70
C ILE A 566 17.29 8.69 3.69
N ILE A 567 16.09 8.96 4.18
CA ILE A 567 14.93 9.44 3.43
C ILE A 567 14.49 10.77 4.04
N GLU A 568 14.29 11.78 3.22
CA GLU A 568 13.73 13.07 3.63
C GLU A 568 12.67 13.46 2.60
N ASP A 569 11.40 13.43 3.00
CA ASP A 569 10.27 13.85 2.19
C ASP A 569 9.67 15.12 2.79
N ASP A 570 10.00 16.25 2.20
CA ASP A 570 9.36 17.53 2.47
C ASP A 570 8.21 17.71 1.47
N PHE A 571 6.97 17.61 1.94
CA PHE A 571 5.79 17.76 1.10
C PHE A 571 5.44 19.21 0.77
N GLY A 572 6.31 20.14 1.15
CA GLY A 572 6.08 21.56 0.97
C GLY A 572 5.15 22.16 2.02
N GLU A 573 4.80 23.42 1.80
CA GLU A 573 3.81 24.15 2.59
C GLU A 573 2.99 25.04 1.65
N ALA A 574 1.66 24.98 1.72
CA ALA A 574 0.79 25.74 0.84
C ALA A 574 -0.44 26.29 1.56
N GLU A 575 -0.87 27.47 1.11
CA GLU A 575 -2.14 28.08 1.50
C GLU A 575 -3.24 27.66 0.53
N ASN A 576 -4.35 27.17 1.06
CA ASN A 576 -5.56 26.95 0.31
C ASN A 576 -6.33 28.28 0.15
N LEU A 577 -6.39 28.81 -1.06
CA LEU A 577 -7.00 30.12 -1.35
C LEU A 577 -8.52 30.18 -1.18
N ASP A 578 -9.19 29.03 -1.03
CA ASP A 578 -10.63 28.99 -0.83
C ASP A 578 -11.03 29.28 0.62
N HIS A 579 -10.12 29.04 1.57
CA HIS A 579 -10.42 29.23 2.99
C HIS A 579 -9.24 29.79 3.83
N GLY A 580 -8.11 30.13 3.20
CA GLY A 580 -6.97 30.78 3.87
C GLY A 580 -6.17 29.90 4.83
N GLY A 581 -6.43 28.59 4.88
CA GLY A 581 -5.66 27.69 5.73
C GLY A 581 -4.34 27.28 5.09
N ILE A 582 -3.30 27.26 5.89
CA ILE A 582 -1.96 26.81 5.49
C ILE A 582 -1.74 25.42 6.07
N ALA A 583 -1.16 24.50 5.29
CA ALA A 583 -0.75 23.19 5.76
C ALA A 583 0.61 22.81 5.14
N GLY A 584 1.39 22.08 5.91
CA GLY A 584 2.68 21.54 5.46
C GLY A 584 3.13 20.39 6.34
N SER A 585 3.91 19.47 5.76
CA SER A 585 4.48 18.34 6.47
C SER A 585 5.87 17.98 5.96
N VAL A 586 6.68 17.37 6.82
CA VAL A 586 8.00 16.84 6.50
C VAL A 586 8.19 15.50 7.21
N ALA A 587 8.52 14.46 6.45
CA ALA A 587 8.93 13.16 6.96
C ALA A 587 10.43 12.97 6.82
N ARG A 588 11.05 12.38 7.83
CA ARG A 588 12.47 12.01 7.82
C ARG A 588 12.59 10.60 8.38
N GLU A 589 13.26 9.74 7.62
CA GLU A 589 13.54 8.38 8.07
C GLU A 589 15.02 8.07 7.99
N ARG A 590 15.46 7.22 8.89
CA ARG A 590 16.81 6.70 8.91
C ARG A 590 16.81 5.23 9.32
N TRP A 591 17.43 4.40 8.48
CA TRP A 591 17.54 2.96 8.66
C TRP A 591 19.02 2.57 8.67
N ASP A 592 19.55 2.20 9.83
CA ASP A 592 20.97 1.90 10.07
C ASP A 592 21.20 0.41 10.29
N ILE A 593 22.29 -0.12 9.73
CA ILE A 593 22.74 -1.48 10.01
C ILE A 593 24.25 -1.65 9.81
N HIS A 594 24.89 -2.49 10.62
CA HIS A 594 26.24 -2.98 10.34
C HIS A 594 26.16 -4.27 9.52
N PRO A 595 26.94 -4.43 8.43
CA PRO A 595 26.87 -5.61 7.55
C PRO A 595 27.06 -6.97 8.22
N ASP A 596 27.81 -7.02 9.34
CA ASP A 596 28.14 -8.24 10.06
C ASP A 596 27.35 -8.43 11.37
N ASP A 597 26.40 -7.53 11.69
CA ASP A 597 25.67 -7.59 12.98
C ASP A 597 24.16 -7.29 12.78
N PRO A 598 23.31 -8.34 12.79
CA PRO A 598 21.86 -8.15 12.66
C PRO A 598 21.23 -7.40 13.85
N LEU A 599 21.87 -7.42 15.03
CA LEU A 599 21.36 -6.72 16.22
C LEU A 599 21.71 -5.22 16.23
N SER A 600 22.50 -4.77 15.27
CA SER A 600 22.78 -3.34 15.06
C SER A 600 21.64 -2.62 14.31
N ALA A 601 20.62 -3.34 13.82
CA ALA A 601 19.50 -2.78 13.10
C ALA A 601 18.78 -1.68 13.91
N ARG A 602 18.57 -0.52 13.29
CA ARG A 602 17.89 0.61 13.89
C ARG A 602 17.04 1.32 12.85
N GLY A 603 15.76 1.52 13.16
CA GLY A 603 14.84 2.36 12.41
C GLY A 603 14.49 3.62 13.21
N GLN A 604 14.40 4.75 12.54
CA GLN A 604 13.94 6.03 13.11
C GLN A 604 13.06 6.73 12.10
N ALA A 605 11.96 7.32 12.57
CA ALA A 605 11.09 8.20 11.80
C ALA A 605 10.82 9.48 12.60
N HIS A 606 10.83 10.62 11.93
CA HIS A 606 10.54 11.92 12.52
C HIS A 606 9.65 12.72 11.58
N TRP A 607 8.41 12.92 11.96
CA TRP A 607 7.42 13.72 11.25
C TRP A 607 7.25 15.08 11.90
N THR A 608 7.19 16.12 11.08
CA THR A 608 6.77 17.47 11.45
C THR A 608 5.47 17.76 10.69
N GLU A 609 4.39 18.00 11.41
CA GLU A 609 3.09 18.38 10.86
C GLU A 609 2.73 19.80 11.29
N ALA A 610 2.24 20.63 10.37
CA ALA A 610 1.83 21.98 10.67
C ALA A 610 0.55 22.38 9.95
N ILE A 611 -0.34 23.05 10.68
CA ILE A 611 -1.48 23.78 10.11
C ILE A 611 -1.48 25.20 10.69
N GLU A 612 -1.97 26.17 9.90
CA GLU A 612 -2.13 27.55 10.37
C GLU A 612 -3.51 28.09 9.99
N ARG A 613 -4.16 28.75 10.95
CA ARG A 613 -5.46 29.42 10.80
C ARG A 613 -5.44 30.77 11.49
N ASP A 614 -5.83 31.83 10.79
CA ASP A 614 -6.00 33.18 11.36
C ASP A 614 -4.78 33.66 12.16
N GLY A 615 -3.57 33.30 11.68
CA GLY A 615 -2.28 33.67 12.31
C GLY A 615 -1.90 32.80 13.52
N THR A 616 -2.66 31.74 13.84
CA THR A 616 -2.26 30.73 14.83
C THR A 616 -1.71 29.51 14.12
N ARG A 617 -0.45 29.19 14.39
CA ARG A 617 0.23 28.00 13.87
C ARG A 617 0.22 26.88 14.90
N LEU A 618 -0.29 25.74 14.51
CA LEU A 618 -0.35 24.51 15.32
C LEU A 618 0.59 23.50 14.69
N ARG A 619 1.58 23.03 15.44
CA ARG A 619 2.63 22.14 14.92
C ARG A 619 2.79 20.94 15.86
N THR A 620 2.97 19.77 15.28
CA THR A 620 3.34 18.55 16.03
C THR A 620 4.64 17.97 15.49
N GLU A 621 5.42 17.37 16.40
CA GLU A 621 6.63 16.60 16.12
C GLU A 621 6.39 15.18 16.63
N ALA A 622 6.36 14.21 15.72
CA ALA A 622 6.22 12.80 16.04
C ALA A 622 7.54 12.09 15.76
N ILE A 623 8.25 11.66 16.80
CA ILE A 623 9.55 11.03 16.71
C ILE A 623 9.42 9.59 17.17
N CYS A 624 9.76 8.62 16.33
CA CYS A 624 9.67 7.19 16.62
C CYS A 624 11.00 6.50 16.38
N GLY A 625 11.26 5.44 17.14
CA GLY A 625 12.45 4.62 16.95
C GLY A 625 12.21 3.17 17.33
N MET A 626 12.89 2.26 16.62
CA MET A 626 12.93 0.84 16.93
C MET A 626 14.36 0.31 16.84
N THR A 627 14.72 -0.51 17.81
CA THR A 627 15.93 -1.35 17.83
C THR A 627 15.52 -2.75 18.28
N SER A 628 16.45 -3.70 18.26
CA SER A 628 16.19 -5.02 18.82
C SER A 628 17.46 -5.64 19.42
N ASP A 629 17.27 -6.49 20.41
CA ASP A 629 18.27 -7.48 20.84
C ASP A 629 17.89 -8.89 20.37
N ALA A 630 18.56 -9.92 20.88
CA ALA A 630 18.27 -11.30 20.48
C ALA A 630 16.87 -11.79 20.90
N THR A 631 16.22 -11.10 21.83
CA THR A 631 15.01 -11.57 22.52
C THR A 631 13.83 -10.57 22.47
N HIS A 632 14.09 -9.30 22.26
CA HIS A 632 13.07 -8.25 22.28
C HIS A 632 13.26 -7.22 21.16
N PHE A 633 12.15 -6.64 20.74
CA PHE A 633 12.09 -5.35 20.06
C PHE A 633 11.93 -4.23 21.10
N HIS A 634 12.64 -3.13 20.90
CA HIS A 634 12.59 -1.94 21.76
C HIS A 634 12.11 -0.76 20.95
N LEU A 635 10.91 -0.26 21.28
CA LEU A 635 10.29 0.87 20.62
C LEU A 635 10.29 2.07 21.55
N THR A 636 10.61 3.22 21.00
CA THR A 636 10.51 4.52 21.64
C THR A 636 9.72 5.48 20.77
N ALA A 637 8.95 6.35 21.40
CA ALA A 637 8.31 7.44 20.67
C ALA A 637 8.18 8.69 21.55
N ARG A 638 8.20 9.87 20.92
CA ARG A 638 7.97 11.16 21.56
C ARG A 638 7.07 12.01 20.68
N MET A 639 5.98 12.49 21.25
CA MET A 639 5.06 13.46 20.67
C MET A 639 5.27 14.81 21.36
N GLU A 640 5.46 15.86 20.56
CA GLU A 640 5.42 17.23 21.03
C GLU A 640 4.39 18.02 20.23
N ALA A 641 3.62 18.88 20.89
CA ALA A 641 2.68 19.76 20.21
C ALA A 641 2.92 21.22 20.63
N TYR A 642 2.82 22.11 19.65
CA TYR A 642 3.12 23.51 19.78
C TYR A 642 1.97 24.38 19.28
N GLU A 643 1.66 25.43 20.04
CA GLU A 643 0.85 26.55 19.58
C GLU A 643 1.78 27.75 19.38
N ASN A 644 1.98 28.14 18.12
CA ASN A 644 3.07 29.01 17.68
C ASN A 644 4.43 28.43 18.12
N GLU A 645 5.20 29.15 18.92
CA GLU A 645 6.49 28.69 19.46
C GLU A 645 6.37 28.09 20.88
N THR A 646 5.16 28.00 21.43
CA THR A 646 4.94 27.51 22.80
C THR A 646 4.65 26.01 22.79
N LEU A 647 5.45 25.22 23.49
CA LEU A 647 5.17 23.81 23.75
C LEU A 647 3.94 23.72 24.65
N VAL A 648 2.86 23.09 24.17
CA VAL A 648 1.58 22.94 24.89
C VAL A 648 1.31 21.52 25.34
N PHE A 649 2.02 20.54 24.74
CA PHE A 649 1.90 19.13 25.09
C PHE A 649 3.20 18.38 24.78
N GLU A 650 3.55 17.41 25.64
CA GLU A 650 4.60 16.43 25.38
C GLU A 650 4.22 15.07 25.97
N ARG A 651 4.61 14.00 25.29
CA ARG A 651 4.41 12.63 25.76
C ARG A 651 5.51 11.73 25.25
N ASP A 652 6.11 10.95 26.15
CA ASP A 652 7.06 9.90 25.82
C ASP A 652 6.40 8.52 25.89
N PHE A 653 6.89 7.62 25.06
CA PHE A 653 6.44 6.24 24.98
C PHE A 653 7.65 5.30 24.86
N GLU A 654 7.64 4.21 25.65
CA GLU A 654 8.68 3.18 25.62
C GLU A 654 8.05 1.80 25.84
N ARG A 655 8.37 0.86 24.95
CA ARG A 655 7.91 -0.53 25.05
C ARG A 655 9.03 -1.48 24.64
N SER A 656 9.16 -2.57 25.40
CA SER A 656 9.95 -3.75 25.01
C SER A 656 9.01 -4.92 24.80
N ILE A 657 9.05 -5.51 23.60
CA ILE A 657 8.15 -6.57 23.13
C ILE A 657 8.96 -7.81 22.82
N PRO A 658 8.66 -8.97 23.44
CA PRO A 658 9.39 -10.20 23.13
C PRO A 658 9.28 -10.59 21.65
N ARG A 659 10.40 -11.04 21.05
CA ARG A 659 10.41 -11.58 19.68
C ARG A 659 9.78 -12.96 19.67
N ASP A 660 8.78 -13.18 18.83
CA ASP A 660 8.09 -14.45 18.67
C ASP A 660 8.36 -15.04 17.27
N HIS A 661 9.44 -15.78 17.14
CA HIS A 661 9.92 -16.34 15.87
C HIS A 661 10.34 -15.29 14.80
N MET A 662 10.57 -14.04 15.22
CA MET A 662 11.01 -12.93 14.35
C MET A 662 12.49 -12.65 14.50
#